data_73551ebb0baaf32c683dfb2023df0340
#
_entry.id   73551ebb0baaf32c683dfb2023df0340
#
_cell.length_a   1.000
_cell.length_b   1.000
_cell.length_c   1.000
_cell.angle_alpha   90.00
_cell.angle_beta   90.00
_cell.angle_gamma   90.00
#
_symmetry.space_group_name_H-M   'P 1'
#
loop_
_entity.id
_entity.type
_entity.pdbx_description
1 polymer ?
#
loop_
_entity_poly.entity_id
_entity_poly.type
_entity_poly.pdbx_seq_one_letter_code
_entity_poly.pdbx_strand_id
1 'polypeptide(L)'
;MAAFVVNGTPVTVEKNQKLIRYLRDELHLTSVKDGCSEGACGTCHVLIDGKPTKACIPQTDKLEGKHIVTVEGLSDFEKEAFTYAFGEAGAVQCGFCIPGMVISAKGLIDQNPDPTREEAAFAIRNNICRCTGYVKIIDGILLAAKILREGKIPEKKEDFQVGSRVHRIDVAEKVQGYGKYPDDIYVDGMCYGGAVRSQYPRARVLYIRTKEAEALPGVVCVLTAKDIPGQQNVGHIQKDQPTLIGEGEITQYLGDAVALVCARDLETLEQAKKLVRVVYEELPAVYGPEEASAPGAPEVIMGNRGNLQAHRHVVRGNADEAIKHSKYVLHEKFETPWTEHAFLEPECCVALPLENGGVKLLTTDQSAHTTQHECSAMLGVDFAHCQVENMLVGGGFGGKEDMSVQHHAALIAYIARVPVKVKLTRQESLLVHPKRHPMWMDFTMGCDENGIIQGVKASVVSDTGGFASLGGPVLERACTHAAGPYHYENFEIEGHAYYTNNPPAGAFRGFGVTQTCFATETLLNEMADLVGISPWEIRYRNAIRPGEVLPNGQIVGPETGLVETLEAIKPYYDEAVKNGEPVGLACAMKNAGVGVGLPDYGRCKLVIGEDGKVHIRAGASCIGQGLGTVLVQLVVTNAKLTRDQVVYDGNSTFITPDSGDTSGSRQTLVTGEACRRACLLLRDAMEYRSLSDLKGQEFYGEYYARTNPLGANVPNPVSHVAYGYATQMCILDKETGKIKKMVAAHDVGKAINPLSCEGQIEGGVVMSMGYALTEQYPLDHGKPTAKYGTLGLFRSHQIPEIKAIVIDKPGLNLANGAIGIGEITSIPTAPAIAQAYYRYDGERRRSLPLDHTPYKK
;
A
#
# COMPACT_ATOMS: atom_id res chain seq x y z
N MET A 1 -20.56 -37.13 -5.10
CA MET A 1 -20.76 -36.68 -6.49
C MET A 1 -21.90 -35.66 -6.47
N ALA A 2 -21.69 -34.49 -7.05
CA ALA A 2 -22.73 -33.46 -7.17
C ALA A 2 -22.74 -32.92 -8.61
N ALA A 3 -23.93 -32.72 -9.18
CA ALA A 3 -24.11 -32.19 -10.52
C ALA A 3 -24.76 -30.78 -10.43
N PHE A 4 -24.14 -29.81 -11.04
CA PHE A 4 -24.63 -28.42 -11.09
C PHE A 4 -24.20 -27.74 -12.39
N VAL A 5 -24.58 -26.47 -12.58
CA VAL A 5 -24.27 -25.72 -13.81
C VAL A 5 -23.34 -24.59 -13.47
N VAL A 6 -22.24 -24.43 -14.24
CA VAL A 6 -21.29 -23.30 -14.13
C VAL A 6 -21.25 -22.55 -15.46
N ASN A 7 -21.61 -21.28 -15.45
CA ASN A 7 -21.66 -20.43 -16.66
C ASN A 7 -22.40 -21.07 -17.84
N GLY A 8 -23.55 -21.72 -17.56
CA GLY A 8 -24.35 -22.40 -18.57
C GLY A 8 -23.88 -23.80 -18.93
N THR A 9 -22.75 -24.28 -18.45
CA THR A 9 -22.19 -25.61 -18.72
C THR A 9 -22.48 -26.56 -17.56
N PRO A 10 -23.14 -27.71 -17.79
CA PRO A 10 -23.33 -28.75 -16.78
C PRO A 10 -21.99 -29.36 -16.39
N VAL A 11 -21.76 -29.52 -15.08
CA VAL A 11 -20.57 -30.14 -14.53
C VAL A 11 -20.92 -31.18 -13.47
N THR A 12 -20.08 -32.20 -13.32
CA THR A 12 -20.20 -33.21 -12.26
C THR A 12 -18.89 -33.25 -11.49
N VAL A 13 -18.98 -33.11 -10.18
CA VAL A 13 -17.83 -33.08 -9.28
C VAL A 13 -17.84 -34.32 -8.39
N GLU A 14 -16.78 -35.12 -8.49
CA GLU A 14 -16.63 -36.36 -7.73
C GLU A 14 -16.09 -36.11 -6.32
N LYS A 15 -15.05 -35.29 -6.20
CA LYS A 15 -14.39 -34.92 -4.94
C LYS A 15 -15.11 -33.75 -4.27
N ASN A 16 -15.59 -33.96 -3.04
CA ASN A 16 -16.11 -32.86 -2.25
C ASN A 16 -15.01 -31.87 -1.84
N GLN A 17 -15.19 -30.58 -2.17
CA GLN A 17 -14.23 -29.52 -1.89
C GLN A 17 -14.95 -28.16 -1.82
N LYS A 18 -14.27 -27.12 -1.33
CA LYS A 18 -14.80 -25.76 -1.40
C LYS A 18 -15.02 -25.34 -2.85
N LEU A 19 -16.15 -24.68 -3.15
CA LEU A 19 -16.48 -24.24 -4.50
C LEU A 19 -15.38 -23.40 -5.12
N ILE A 20 -14.72 -22.50 -4.36
CA ILE A 20 -13.62 -21.67 -4.85
C ILE A 20 -12.46 -22.50 -5.41
N ARG A 21 -12.14 -23.65 -4.79
CA ARG A 21 -11.07 -24.53 -5.28
C ARG A 21 -11.45 -25.15 -6.61
N TYR A 22 -12.68 -25.66 -6.72
CA TYR A 22 -13.19 -26.22 -7.96
C TYR A 22 -13.16 -25.19 -9.10
N LEU A 23 -13.70 -23.98 -8.86
CA LEU A 23 -13.76 -22.94 -9.88
C LEU A 23 -12.35 -22.47 -10.34
N ARG A 24 -11.41 -22.31 -9.40
CA ARG A 24 -10.08 -21.80 -9.70
C ARG A 24 -9.13 -22.89 -10.19
N ASP A 25 -9.03 -23.99 -9.46
CA ASP A 25 -7.95 -24.98 -9.64
C ASP A 25 -8.30 -26.02 -10.72
N GLU A 26 -9.60 -26.30 -10.95
CA GLU A 26 -10.04 -27.26 -11.99
C GLU A 26 -10.61 -26.56 -13.24
N LEU A 27 -11.43 -25.53 -13.07
CA LEU A 27 -12.04 -24.81 -14.20
C LEU A 27 -11.25 -23.58 -14.66
N HIS A 28 -10.23 -23.17 -13.92
CA HIS A 28 -9.41 -21.98 -14.19
C HIS A 28 -10.19 -20.68 -14.36
N LEU A 29 -11.33 -20.54 -13.65
CA LEU A 29 -12.15 -19.32 -13.62
C LEU A 29 -11.53 -18.31 -12.64
N THR A 30 -10.54 -17.58 -13.14
CA THR A 30 -9.67 -16.71 -12.33
C THR A 30 -10.27 -15.37 -11.94
N SER A 31 -11.45 -14.99 -12.47
CA SER A 31 -12.21 -13.83 -11.93
C SER A 31 -12.65 -14.05 -10.49
N VAL A 32 -12.79 -15.31 -10.06
CA VAL A 32 -13.08 -15.68 -8.67
C VAL A 32 -11.78 -15.59 -7.87
N LYS A 33 -11.52 -14.44 -7.21
CA LYS A 33 -10.26 -14.19 -6.49
C LYS A 33 -10.28 -14.74 -5.07
N ASP A 34 -9.17 -15.35 -4.65
CA ASP A 34 -8.99 -15.87 -3.30
C ASP A 34 -8.19 -14.89 -2.42
N GLY A 35 -8.90 -13.94 -1.76
CA GLY A 35 -8.28 -12.93 -0.91
C GLY A 35 -8.14 -13.34 0.55
N CYS A 36 -9.05 -14.13 1.13
CA CYS A 36 -8.98 -14.48 2.55
C CYS A 36 -9.28 -15.94 2.87
N SER A 37 -9.98 -16.68 2.02
CA SER A 37 -10.49 -18.04 2.28
C SER A 37 -11.29 -18.23 3.58
N GLU A 38 -11.64 -17.11 4.26
CA GLU A 38 -12.28 -17.04 5.59
C GLU A 38 -13.72 -16.49 5.56
N GLY A 39 -14.27 -16.24 4.38
CA GLY A 39 -15.60 -15.66 4.24
C GLY A 39 -15.71 -14.16 4.55
N ALA A 40 -14.61 -13.44 4.73
CA ALA A 40 -14.60 -12.03 5.16
C ALA A 40 -14.59 -11.02 4.00
N CYS A 41 -13.71 -11.21 3.00
CA CYS A 41 -13.36 -10.16 2.02
C CYS A 41 -14.34 -10.02 0.85
N GLY A 42 -15.02 -11.08 0.44
CA GLY A 42 -15.98 -11.06 -0.68
C GLY A 42 -15.37 -11.01 -2.09
N THR A 43 -14.05 -11.13 -2.26
CA THR A 43 -13.40 -11.12 -3.58
C THR A 43 -13.79 -12.34 -4.43
N CYS A 44 -14.25 -13.41 -3.78
CA CYS A 44 -14.68 -14.66 -4.39
C CYS A 44 -16.19 -14.75 -4.62
N HIS A 45 -16.92 -13.62 -4.69
CA HIS A 45 -18.35 -13.67 -4.97
C HIS A 45 -18.64 -14.29 -6.35
N VAL A 46 -19.63 -15.16 -6.36
CA VAL A 46 -20.28 -15.71 -7.55
C VAL A 46 -21.79 -15.59 -7.37
N LEU A 47 -22.58 -15.64 -8.43
CA LEU A 47 -24.03 -15.82 -8.29
C LEU A 47 -24.33 -17.32 -8.14
N ILE A 48 -25.09 -17.69 -7.11
CA ILE A 48 -25.68 -19.02 -6.96
C ILE A 48 -27.20 -18.81 -7.04
N ASP A 49 -27.84 -19.34 -8.08
CA ASP A 49 -29.25 -19.10 -8.38
C ASP A 49 -29.61 -17.61 -8.34
N GLY A 50 -28.78 -16.75 -8.94
CA GLY A 50 -28.95 -15.29 -9.02
C GLY A 50 -28.59 -14.52 -7.75
N LYS A 51 -28.11 -15.18 -6.67
CA LYS A 51 -27.76 -14.52 -5.39
C LYS A 51 -26.25 -14.43 -5.19
N PRO A 52 -25.68 -13.24 -4.91
CA PRO A 52 -24.27 -13.10 -4.61
C PRO A 52 -23.86 -13.93 -3.37
N THR A 53 -22.95 -14.86 -3.58
CA THR A 53 -22.49 -15.82 -2.56
C THR A 53 -20.96 -15.94 -2.60
N LYS A 54 -20.32 -16.02 -1.44
CA LYS A 54 -18.86 -16.17 -1.31
C LYS A 54 -18.47 -17.63 -1.61
N ALA A 55 -17.78 -17.89 -2.73
CA ALA A 55 -17.40 -19.22 -3.16
C ALA A 55 -16.46 -19.96 -2.19
N CYS A 56 -15.79 -19.27 -1.29
CA CYS A 56 -14.92 -19.88 -0.27
C CYS A 56 -15.71 -20.56 0.88
N ILE A 57 -17.05 -20.43 0.94
CA ILE A 57 -17.88 -21.00 2.02
C ILE A 57 -18.50 -22.34 1.62
N PRO A 58 -19.29 -22.46 0.52
CA PRO A 58 -20.00 -23.70 0.21
C PRO A 58 -19.06 -24.81 -0.25
N GLN A 59 -19.42 -26.05 0.17
CA GLN A 59 -18.81 -27.27 -0.34
C GLN A 59 -19.55 -27.70 -1.59
N THR A 60 -18.88 -28.35 -2.54
CA THR A 60 -19.45 -28.76 -3.82
C THR A 60 -20.58 -29.76 -3.67
N ASP A 61 -20.59 -30.60 -2.63
CA ASP A 61 -21.68 -31.56 -2.34
C ASP A 61 -23.03 -30.92 -1.97
N LYS A 62 -23.04 -29.64 -1.63
CA LYS A 62 -24.24 -28.83 -1.31
C LYS A 62 -24.83 -28.09 -2.52
N LEU A 63 -24.25 -28.27 -3.71
CA LEU A 63 -24.57 -27.49 -4.89
C LEU A 63 -25.37 -28.26 -5.95
N GLU A 64 -25.89 -29.45 -5.61
CA GLU A 64 -26.71 -30.25 -6.54
C GLU A 64 -27.83 -29.43 -7.15
N GLY A 65 -27.89 -29.42 -8.50
CA GLY A 65 -28.93 -28.73 -9.29
C GLY A 65 -28.80 -27.19 -9.28
N LYS A 66 -27.76 -26.60 -8.69
CA LYS A 66 -27.56 -25.13 -8.61
C LYS A 66 -27.00 -24.58 -9.91
N HIS A 67 -27.28 -23.29 -10.15
CA HIS A 67 -26.73 -22.50 -11.25
C HIS A 67 -25.73 -21.50 -10.69
N ILE A 68 -24.48 -21.59 -11.13
CA ILE A 68 -23.36 -20.74 -10.69
C ILE A 68 -22.93 -19.87 -11.86
N VAL A 69 -22.81 -18.55 -11.62
CA VAL A 69 -22.33 -17.58 -12.61
C VAL A 69 -21.16 -16.80 -12.02
N THR A 70 -20.05 -16.80 -12.76
CA THR A 70 -18.87 -15.95 -12.53
C THR A 70 -18.84 -14.81 -13.54
N VAL A 71 -17.87 -13.89 -13.46
CA VAL A 71 -17.76 -12.78 -14.44
C VAL A 71 -17.57 -13.34 -15.86
N GLU A 72 -16.86 -14.45 -16.02
CA GLU A 72 -16.69 -15.11 -17.34
C GLU A 72 -18.01 -15.53 -17.96
N GLY A 73 -19.04 -15.81 -17.17
CA GLY A 73 -20.37 -16.21 -17.60
C GLY A 73 -21.34 -15.05 -17.92
N LEU A 74 -20.94 -13.80 -17.71
CA LEU A 74 -21.73 -12.63 -18.13
C LEU A 74 -21.70 -12.50 -19.65
N SER A 75 -22.76 -11.92 -20.23
CA SER A 75 -22.79 -11.58 -21.66
C SER A 75 -21.72 -10.54 -22.02
N ASP A 76 -21.31 -10.47 -23.27
CA ASP A 76 -20.30 -9.51 -23.72
C ASP A 76 -20.77 -8.07 -23.50
N PHE A 77 -22.05 -7.80 -23.72
CA PHE A 77 -22.62 -6.48 -23.44
C PHE A 77 -22.54 -6.10 -21.95
N GLU A 78 -22.84 -7.03 -21.05
CA GLU A 78 -22.72 -6.79 -19.61
C GLU A 78 -21.25 -6.54 -19.20
N LYS A 79 -20.31 -7.34 -19.72
CA LYS A 79 -18.87 -7.14 -19.48
C LYS A 79 -18.41 -5.76 -19.96
N GLU A 80 -18.81 -5.35 -21.15
CA GLU A 80 -18.46 -4.04 -21.70
C GLU A 80 -19.12 -2.89 -20.92
N ALA A 81 -20.41 -3.05 -20.51
CA ALA A 81 -21.13 -2.07 -19.70
C ALA A 81 -20.45 -1.82 -18.35
N PHE A 82 -20.08 -2.89 -17.63
CA PHE A 82 -19.32 -2.77 -16.38
C PHE A 82 -17.93 -2.19 -16.61
N THR A 83 -17.24 -2.59 -17.69
CA THR A 83 -15.91 -2.07 -18.03
C THR A 83 -15.97 -0.56 -18.26
N TYR A 84 -16.91 -0.08 -19.07
CA TYR A 84 -17.11 1.33 -19.32
C TYR A 84 -17.47 2.09 -18.04
N ALA A 85 -18.47 1.60 -17.30
CA ALA A 85 -18.99 2.28 -16.11
C ALA A 85 -17.94 2.42 -15.00
N PHE A 86 -17.19 1.35 -14.73
CA PHE A 86 -16.14 1.36 -13.72
C PHE A 86 -14.92 2.17 -14.16
N GLY A 87 -14.61 2.17 -15.47
CA GLY A 87 -13.59 3.03 -16.05
C GLY A 87 -13.94 4.51 -15.93
N GLU A 88 -15.17 4.89 -16.35
CA GLU A 88 -15.66 6.28 -16.33
C GLU A 88 -15.75 6.85 -14.92
N ALA A 89 -16.23 6.06 -13.97
CA ALA A 89 -16.25 6.44 -12.55
C ALA A 89 -14.86 6.50 -11.91
N GLY A 90 -13.83 5.88 -12.51
CA GLY A 90 -12.51 5.71 -11.87
C GLY A 90 -12.53 4.70 -10.72
N ALA A 91 -13.44 3.72 -10.77
CA ALA A 91 -13.70 2.73 -9.72
C ALA A 91 -12.60 1.67 -9.55
N VAL A 92 -11.66 1.58 -10.48
CA VAL A 92 -10.64 0.53 -10.52
C VAL A 92 -9.29 1.07 -10.08
N GLN A 93 -8.67 0.42 -9.08
CA GLN A 93 -7.27 0.65 -8.72
C GLN A 93 -6.46 -0.66 -8.85
N CYS A 94 -6.19 -1.38 -7.76
CA CYS A 94 -5.46 -2.64 -7.87
C CYS A 94 -6.24 -3.72 -8.64
N GLY A 95 -7.58 -3.69 -8.61
CA GLY A 95 -8.46 -4.57 -9.40
C GLY A 95 -8.84 -5.87 -8.72
N PHE A 96 -8.14 -6.28 -7.66
CA PHE A 96 -8.32 -7.61 -7.05
C PHE A 96 -9.74 -7.86 -6.51
N CYS A 97 -10.39 -6.84 -5.95
CA CYS A 97 -11.77 -6.94 -5.45
C CYS A 97 -12.85 -6.76 -6.54
N ILE A 98 -12.48 -6.21 -7.70
CA ILE A 98 -13.44 -5.70 -8.68
C ILE A 98 -14.33 -6.80 -9.30
N PRO A 99 -13.83 -7.97 -9.71
CA PRO A 99 -14.73 -9.03 -10.22
C PRO A 99 -15.80 -9.43 -9.21
N GLY A 100 -15.45 -9.55 -7.93
CA GLY A 100 -16.42 -9.82 -6.86
C GLY A 100 -17.43 -8.68 -6.65
N MET A 101 -17.00 -7.41 -6.83
CA MET A 101 -17.89 -6.25 -6.80
C MET A 101 -18.88 -6.25 -7.99
N VAL A 102 -18.39 -6.59 -9.19
CA VAL A 102 -19.23 -6.73 -10.41
C VAL A 102 -20.31 -7.77 -10.20
N ILE A 103 -19.98 -8.93 -9.65
CA ILE A 103 -20.97 -10.00 -9.35
C ILE A 103 -22.00 -9.53 -8.31
N SER A 104 -21.56 -8.84 -7.26
CA SER A 104 -22.49 -8.28 -6.26
C SER A 104 -23.40 -7.21 -6.85
N ALA A 105 -22.86 -6.34 -7.73
CA ALA A 105 -23.63 -5.33 -8.46
C ALA A 105 -24.63 -5.98 -9.45
N LYS A 106 -24.20 -7.01 -10.19
CA LYS A 106 -25.08 -7.76 -11.10
C LYS A 106 -26.27 -8.36 -10.34
N GLY A 107 -26.03 -8.99 -9.19
CA GLY A 107 -27.10 -9.53 -8.36
C GLY A 107 -28.09 -8.47 -7.84
N LEU A 108 -27.66 -7.24 -7.61
CA LEU A 108 -28.53 -6.10 -7.30
C LEU A 108 -29.33 -5.66 -8.55
N ILE A 109 -28.65 -5.39 -9.66
CA ILE A 109 -29.24 -4.82 -10.88
C ILE A 109 -30.28 -5.76 -11.49
N ASP A 110 -30.09 -7.08 -11.40
CA ASP A 110 -31.09 -8.08 -11.86
C ASP A 110 -32.39 -8.01 -11.06
N GLN A 111 -32.31 -7.59 -9.77
CA GLN A 111 -33.50 -7.45 -8.91
C GLN A 111 -34.08 -6.04 -8.95
N ASN A 112 -33.25 -5.04 -9.07
CA ASN A 112 -33.58 -3.61 -9.12
C ASN A 112 -32.75 -2.90 -10.19
N PRO A 113 -33.27 -2.70 -11.42
CA PRO A 113 -32.53 -2.06 -12.51
C PRO A 113 -32.25 -0.56 -12.30
N ASP A 114 -32.84 0.08 -11.31
CA ASP A 114 -32.66 1.51 -10.99
C ASP A 114 -32.37 1.71 -9.51
N PRO A 115 -31.24 1.20 -9.01
CA PRO A 115 -30.91 1.25 -7.60
C PRO A 115 -30.53 2.66 -7.13
N THR A 116 -30.88 2.98 -5.89
CA THR A 116 -30.37 4.16 -5.20
C THR A 116 -28.91 3.98 -4.81
N ARG A 117 -28.25 5.09 -4.42
CA ARG A 117 -26.88 5.08 -3.93
C ARG A 117 -26.72 4.21 -2.68
N GLU A 118 -27.69 4.27 -1.77
CA GLU A 118 -27.73 3.49 -0.54
C GLU A 118 -27.87 2.00 -0.83
N GLU A 119 -28.73 1.63 -1.77
CA GLU A 119 -28.92 0.24 -2.21
C GLU A 119 -27.64 -0.29 -2.86
N ALA A 120 -26.98 0.49 -3.72
CA ALA A 120 -25.71 0.12 -4.33
C ALA A 120 -24.61 -0.08 -3.28
N ALA A 121 -24.49 0.84 -2.32
CA ALA A 121 -23.55 0.72 -1.21
C ALA A 121 -23.85 -0.52 -0.35
N PHE A 122 -25.11 -0.80 -0.08
CA PHE A 122 -25.52 -1.95 0.74
C PHE A 122 -25.31 -3.29 0.02
N ALA A 123 -25.48 -3.34 -1.30
CA ALA A 123 -25.28 -4.55 -2.09
C ALA A 123 -23.84 -5.08 -1.99
N ILE A 124 -22.86 -4.19 -1.95
CA ILE A 124 -21.43 -4.54 -1.84
C ILE A 124 -20.89 -4.51 -0.38
N ARG A 125 -21.75 -4.43 0.64
CA ARG A 125 -21.31 -4.39 2.06
C ARG A 125 -20.48 -5.58 2.51
N ASN A 126 -20.63 -6.70 1.82
CA ASN A 126 -19.88 -7.94 2.05
C ASN A 126 -18.59 -8.06 1.23
N ASN A 127 -18.28 -7.05 0.41
CA ASN A 127 -17.05 -6.94 -0.35
C ASN A 127 -16.14 -5.89 0.30
N ILE A 128 -14.87 -6.22 0.49
CA ILE A 128 -13.87 -5.28 0.99
C ILE A 128 -13.09 -4.71 -0.18
N CYS A 129 -12.87 -3.39 -0.16
CA CYS A 129 -11.87 -2.71 -0.96
C CYS A 129 -10.97 -1.86 -0.05
N ARG A 130 -9.66 -1.98 -0.21
CA ARG A 130 -8.69 -1.19 0.56
C ARG A 130 -8.20 0.04 -0.19
N CYS A 131 -8.37 0.07 -1.52
CA CYS A 131 -7.75 1.05 -2.40
C CYS A 131 -8.61 2.30 -2.64
N THR A 132 -9.93 2.12 -2.89
CA THR A 132 -10.78 3.11 -3.57
C THR A 132 -11.58 4.01 -2.62
N GLY A 133 -11.76 3.61 -1.37
CA GLY A 133 -12.72 4.28 -0.48
C GLY A 133 -14.19 4.08 -0.88
N TYR A 134 -14.49 3.17 -1.80
CA TYR A 134 -15.82 2.76 -2.29
C TYR A 134 -16.59 3.80 -3.08
N VAL A 135 -16.38 5.11 -2.90
CA VAL A 135 -17.17 6.20 -3.53
C VAL A 135 -17.34 5.95 -5.03
N LYS A 136 -16.21 5.81 -5.73
CA LYS A 136 -16.20 5.60 -7.19
C LYS A 136 -16.73 4.22 -7.63
N ILE A 137 -16.64 3.21 -6.77
CA ILE A 137 -17.26 1.90 -7.05
C ILE A 137 -18.78 2.02 -7.03
N ILE A 138 -19.34 2.74 -6.06
CA ILE A 138 -20.79 2.98 -5.98
C ILE A 138 -21.25 3.78 -7.20
N ASP A 139 -20.52 4.83 -7.60
CA ASP A 139 -20.81 5.60 -8.82
C ASP A 139 -20.77 4.71 -10.07
N GLY A 140 -19.78 3.81 -10.16
CA GLY A 140 -19.64 2.83 -11.23
C GLY A 140 -20.82 1.85 -11.31
N ILE A 141 -21.33 1.39 -10.16
CA ILE A 141 -22.51 0.52 -10.09
C ILE A 141 -23.76 1.24 -10.62
N LEU A 142 -23.99 2.48 -10.18
CA LEU A 142 -25.14 3.28 -10.64
C LEU A 142 -25.06 3.55 -12.15
N LEU A 143 -23.87 3.85 -12.65
CA LEU A 143 -23.67 4.05 -14.09
C LEU A 143 -23.86 2.75 -14.89
N ALA A 144 -23.37 1.61 -14.38
CA ALA A 144 -23.60 0.30 -15.01
C ALA A 144 -25.09 -0.05 -15.07
N ALA A 145 -25.83 0.18 -13.97
CA ALA A 145 -27.27 -0.03 -13.93
C ALA A 145 -28.00 0.81 -15.00
N LYS A 146 -27.61 2.09 -15.13
CA LYS A 146 -28.15 2.97 -16.17
C LYS A 146 -27.85 2.44 -17.57
N ILE A 147 -26.61 2.06 -17.88
CA ILE A 147 -26.22 1.55 -19.21
C ILE A 147 -26.97 0.26 -19.56
N LEU A 148 -27.08 -0.67 -18.60
CA LEU A 148 -27.79 -1.93 -18.80
C LEU A 148 -29.29 -1.72 -19.06
N ARG A 149 -29.91 -0.76 -18.35
CA ARG A 149 -31.30 -0.40 -18.55
C ARG A 149 -31.55 0.30 -19.91
N GLU A 150 -30.64 1.17 -20.33
CA GLU A 150 -30.73 1.89 -21.59
C GLU A 150 -30.32 1.04 -22.82
N GLY A 151 -29.60 -0.07 -22.58
CA GLY A 151 -29.15 -0.98 -23.63
C GLY A 151 -28.07 -0.38 -24.56
N LYS A 152 -27.40 0.68 -24.13
CA LYS A 152 -26.40 1.39 -24.94
C LYS A 152 -25.23 1.88 -24.12
N ILE A 153 -24.03 1.54 -24.54
CA ILE A 153 -22.76 2.06 -23.96
C ILE A 153 -22.45 3.41 -24.61
N PRO A 154 -22.21 4.48 -23.85
CA PRO A 154 -21.84 5.78 -24.40
C PRO A 154 -20.53 5.72 -25.20
N GLU A 155 -20.46 6.45 -26.31
CA GLU A 155 -19.18 6.66 -26.99
C GLU A 155 -18.33 7.69 -26.24
N LYS A 156 -17.04 7.39 -26.04
CA LYS A 156 -16.08 8.31 -25.44
C LYS A 156 -14.83 8.38 -26.30
N LYS A 157 -14.46 9.58 -26.70
CA LYS A 157 -13.12 9.86 -27.23
C LYS A 157 -12.23 10.26 -26.07
N GLU A 158 -11.18 9.50 -25.83
CA GLU A 158 -10.22 9.78 -24.78
C GLU A 158 -9.00 10.51 -25.35
N ASP A 159 -8.71 11.67 -24.79
CA ASP A 159 -7.48 12.41 -25.05
C ASP A 159 -6.50 12.12 -23.91
N PHE A 160 -5.52 11.28 -24.18
CA PHE A 160 -4.51 10.85 -23.19
C PHE A 160 -3.45 11.93 -22.91
N GLN A 161 -3.78 13.21 -23.01
CA GLN A 161 -2.88 14.29 -22.62
C GLN A 161 -2.76 14.39 -21.09
N VAL A 162 -1.64 14.92 -20.60
CA VAL A 162 -1.46 15.29 -19.19
C VAL A 162 -2.58 16.26 -18.78
N GLY A 163 -3.26 15.95 -17.69
CA GLY A 163 -4.40 16.73 -17.18
C GLY A 163 -5.77 16.21 -17.63
N SER A 164 -5.83 15.29 -18.58
CA SER A 164 -7.09 14.69 -19.04
C SER A 164 -7.56 13.57 -18.12
N ARG A 165 -8.87 13.47 -17.93
CA ARG A 165 -9.56 12.40 -17.19
C ARG A 165 -9.76 11.21 -18.13
N VAL A 166 -8.85 10.25 -18.06
CA VAL A 166 -8.90 9.07 -18.95
C VAL A 166 -9.13 7.78 -18.15
N HIS A 167 -9.70 6.79 -18.79
CA HIS A 167 -9.78 5.45 -18.24
C HIS A 167 -8.37 4.87 -18.05
N ARG A 168 -8.21 4.06 -17.02
CA ARG A 168 -6.98 3.28 -16.87
C ARG A 168 -6.81 2.34 -18.06
N ILE A 169 -5.56 2.17 -18.51
CA ILE A 169 -5.24 1.26 -19.63
C ILE A 169 -5.55 -0.22 -19.32
N ASP A 170 -5.61 -0.56 -18.02
CA ASP A 170 -5.81 -1.92 -17.49
C ASP A 170 -7.24 -2.16 -16.94
N VAL A 171 -8.21 -1.28 -17.27
CA VAL A 171 -9.55 -1.37 -16.70
C VAL A 171 -10.30 -2.64 -17.14
N ALA A 172 -10.20 -3.01 -18.40
CA ALA A 172 -10.94 -4.16 -18.96
C ALA A 172 -10.48 -5.47 -18.31
N GLU A 173 -9.18 -5.72 -18.24
CA GLU A 173 -8.63 -6.94 -17.67
C GLU A 173 -8.97 -7.10 -16.19
N LYS A 174 -9.10 -6.00 -15.45
CA LYS A 174 -9.45 -5.99 -14.02
C LYS A 174 -10.96 -6.16 -13.78
N VAL A 175 -11.79 -5.51 -14.58
CA VAL A 175 -13.26 -5.59 -14.46
C VAL A 175 -13.77 -6.96 -14.91
N GLN A 176 -13.26 -7.45 -16.03
CA GLN A 176 -13.65 -8.74 -16.60
C GLN A 176 -12.93 -9.92 -15.93
N GLY A 177 -11.90 -9.67 -15.11
CA GLY A 177 -11.23 -10.67 -14.28
C GLY A 177 -10.21 -11.55 -15.00
N TYR A 178 -9.86 -11.25 -16.27
CA TYR A 178 -8.83 -12.01 -17.00
C TYR A 178 -7.41 -11.50 -16.75
N GLY A 179 -7.24 -10.33 -16.11
CA GLY A 179 -5.94 -9.84 -15.66
C GLY A 179 -5.30 -10.79 -14.65
N LYS A 180 -4.01 -11.07 -14.84
CA LYS A 180 -3.30 -12.12 -14.11
C LYS A 180 -2.53 -11.58 -12.92
N TYR A 181 -2.87 -12.12 -11.75
CA TYR A 181 -2.06 -12.05 -10.53
C TYR A 181 -1.27 -13.36 -10.39
N PRO A 182 -0.18 -13.43 -9.61
CA PRO A 182 0.60 -14.67 -9.49
C PRO A 182 -0.23 -15.90 -9.11
N ASP A 183 -1.24 -15.75 -8.25
CA ASP A 183 -2.13 -16.86 -7.86
C ASP A 183 -2.97 -17.39 -9.03
N ASP A 184 -3.17 -16.60 -10.10
CA ASP A 184 -3.93 -16.99 -11.29
C ASP A 184 -3.09 -17.78 -12.32
N ILE A 185 -1.82 -17.99 -12.05
CA ILE A 185 -0.90 -18.71 -12.94
C ILE A 185 -0.94 -20.21 -12.61
N TYR A 186 -1.19 -21.01 -13.63
CA TYR A 186 -1.14 -22.46 -13.61
C TYR A 186 -0.26 -22.91 -14.77
N VAL A 187 0.73 -23.75 -14.47
CA VAL A 187 1.66 -24.32 -15.46
C VAL A 187 1.77 -25.84 -15.25
N ASP A 188 2.07 -26.55 -16.32
CA ASP A 188 2.18 -28.02 -16.27
C ASP A 188 3.27 -28.45 -15.29
N GLY A 189 2.96 -29.43 -14.45
CA GLY A 189 3.87 -29.96 -13.44
C GLY A 189 4.12 -29.03 -12.26
N MET A 190 3.35 -27.95 -12.10
CA MET A 190 3.50 -27.01 -11.01
C MET A 190 3.25 -27.70 -9.65
N CYS A 191 4.19 -27.47 -8.74
CA CYS A 191 4.10 -27.87 -7.34
C CYS A 191 3.70 -26.68 -6.45
N TYR A 192 3.44 -26.98 -5.18
CA TYR A 192 3.07 -26.00 -4.17
C TYR A 192 4.12 -26.00 -3.07
N GLY A 193 4.56 -24.80 -2.68
CA GLY A 193 5.54 -24.61 -1.62
C GLY A 193 4.98 -23.82 -0.44
N GLY A 194 5.51 -24.10 0.74
CA GLY A 194 5.12 -23.38 1.96
C GLY A 194 6.15 -23.52 3.07
N ALA A 195 6.18 -22.54 3.97
CA ALA A 195 7.11 -22.53 5.09
C ALA A 195 6.51 -23.22 6.34
N VAL A 196 7.35 -23.95 7.05
CA VAL A 196 7.14 -24.32 8.45
C VAL A 196 7.69 -23.19 9.32
N ARG A 197 6.84 -22.59 10.13
CA ARG A 197 7.19 -21.38 10.89
C ARG A 197 7.44 -21.70 12.35
N SER A 198 8.15 -20.78 13.03
CA SER A 198 8.44 -20.87 14.44
C SER A 198 7.17 -21.03 15.29
N GLN A 199 7.26 -21.82 16.34
CA GLN A 199 6.20 -21.98 17.33
C GLN A 199 6.33 -20.98 18.49
N TYR A 200 7.49 -20.31 18.60
CA TYR A 200 7.83 -19.40 19.68
C TYR A 200 8.34 -18.06 19.11
N PRO A 201 8.00 -16.93 19.74
CA PRO A 201 8.55 -15.63 19.35
C PRO A 201 10.06 -15.57 19.46
N ARG A 202 10.63 -16.25 20.47
CA ARG A 202 12.07 -16.37 20.67
C ARG A 202 12.43 -17.72 21.24
N ALA A 203 13.15 -18.51 20.44
CA ALA A 203 13.60 -19.85 20.82
C ALA A 203 14.85 -20.22 20.04
N ARG A 204 15.71 -21.03 20.64
CA ARG A 204 16.81 -21.68 19.93
C ARG A 204 16.28 -22.92 19.23
N VAL A 205 16.55 -23.05 17.95
CA VAL A 205 16.26 -24.26 17.17
C VAL A 205 17.34 -25.30 17.46
N LEU A 206 16.99 -26.38 18.15
CA LEU A 206 17.94 -27.42 18.51
C LEU A 206 18.10 -28.44 17.37
N TYR A 207 16.99 -28.93 16.82
CA TYR A 207 16.95 -29.94 15.75
C TYR A 207 15.75 -29.72 14.84
N ILE A 208 15.96 -29.98 13.53
CA ILE A 208 14.91 -29.99 12.51
C ILE A 208 14.86 -31.41 11.92
N ARG A 209 13.76 -32.14 12.13
CA ARG A 209 13.53 -33.49 11.64
C ARG A 209 12.61 -33.48 10.44
N THR A 210 13.13 -33.81 9.26
CA THR A 210 12.45 -33.68 7.97
C THR A 210 12.06 -35.04 7.37
N LYS A 211 12.66 -36.15 7.81
CA LYS A 211 12.55 -37.48 7.19
C LYS A 211 11.13 -38.00 7.05
N GLU A 212 10.26 -37.77 8.05
CA GLU A 212 8.86 -38.18 7.99
C GLU A 212 8.10 -37.42 6.93
N ALA A 213 8.36 -36.11 6.77
CA ALA A 213 7.79 -35.30 5.72
C ALA A 213 8.31 -35.69 4.32
N GLU A 214 9.60 -35.90 4.18
CA GLU A 214 10.25 -36.35 2.94
C GLU A 214 9.71 -37.67 2.44
N ALA A 215 9.37 -38.60 3.36
CA ALA A 215 8.84 -39.92 3.03
C ALA A 215 7.36 -39.91 2.61
N LEU A 216 6.64 -38.82 2.79
CA LEU A 216 5.22 -38.71 2.41
C LEU A 216 5.09 -38.71 0.87
N PRO A 217 4.31 -39.64 0.27
CA PRO A 217 4.10 -39.66 -1.18
C PRO A 217 3.54 -38.30 -1.68
N GLY A 218 4.16 -37.78 -2.75
CA GLY A 218 3.79 -36.48 -3.32
C GLY A 218 4.63 -35.31 -2.81
N VAL A 219 5.44 -35.47 -1.77
CA VAL A 219 6.46 -34.49 -1.37
C VAL A 219 7.62 -34.52 -2.37
N VAL A 220 8.04 -33.37 -2.83
CA VAL A 220 9.13 -33.19 -3.81
C VAL A 220 10.46 -32.95 -3.08
N CYS A 221 10.44 -32.02 -2.09
CA CYS A 221 11.60 -31.75 -1.24
C CYS A 221 11.18 -31.11 0.07
N VAL A 222 12.06 -31.18 1.06
CA VAL A 222 12.03 -30.38 2.29
C VAL A 222 13.40 -29.70 2.42
N LEU A 223 13.40 -28.37 2.50
CA LEU A 223 14.64 -27.58 2.55
C LEU A 223 14.78 -26.91 3.91
N THR A 224 16.03 -26.76 4.36
CA THR A 224 16.42 -26.11 5.59
C THR A 224 17.49 -25.04 5.32
N ALA A 225 17.94 -24.31 6.33
CA ALA A 225 18.98 -23.30 6.16
C ALA A 225 20.27 -23.83 5.53
N LYS A 226 20.56 -25.13 5.68
CA LYS A 226 21.74 -25.80 5.09
C LYS A 226 21.67 -25.86 3.55
N ASP A 227 20.50 -25.73 2.98
CA ASP A 227 20.28 -25.82 1.53
C ASP A 227 20.38 -24.47 0.82
N ILE A 228 20.61 -23.37 1.57
CA ILE A 228 20.77 -22.04 1.01
C ILE A 228 22.20 -21.91 0.45
N PRO A 229 22.37 -21.71 -0.87
CA PRO A 229 23.70 -21.72 -1.47
C PRO A 229 24.49 -20.41 -1.31
N GLY A 230 23.81 -19.30 -1.06
CA GLY A 230 24.41 -17.96 -0.95
C GLY A 230 24.20 -17.31 0.41
N GLN A 231 23.69 -16.06 0.42
CA GLN A 231 23.46 -15.31 1.65
C GLN A 231 22.28 -15.89 2.45
N GLN A 232 22.48 -16.10 3.75
CA GLN A 232 21.45 -16.65 4.63
C GLN A 232 20.33 -15.66 4.93
N ASN A 233 20.66 -14.37 5.02
CA ASN A 233 19.71 -13.31 5.35
C ASN A 233 19.41 -12.46 4.13
N VAL A 234 18.15 -12.08 3.99
CA VAL A 234 17.66 -11.04 3.11
C VAL A 234 17.35 -9.76 3.90
N GLY A 235 16.93 -8.71 3.23
CA GLY A 235 16.51 -7.47 3.88
C GLY A 235 16.74 -6.28 2.97
N HIS A 236 15.84 -5.31 3.04
CA HIS A 236 15.82 -4.17 2.13
C HIS A 236 17.07 -3.28 2.29
N ILE A 237 17.34 -2.81 3.52
CA ILE A 237 18.51 -1.98 3.85
C ILE A 237 19.49 -2.74 4.72
N GLN A 238 18.99 -3.40 5.78
CA GLN A 238 19.77 -4.26 6.66
C GLN A 238 19.47 -5.72 6.35
N LYS A 239 20.52 -6.54 6.26
CA LYS A 239 20.41 -7.98 5.96
C LYS A 239 20.23 -8.77 7.28
N ASP A 240 19.12 -8.53 7.95
CA ASP A 240 18.81 -9.11 9.27
C ASP A 240 17.50 -9.93 9.32
N GLN A 241 16.86 -10.13 8.16
CA GLN A 241 15.74 -11.04 7.99
C GLN A 241 16.26 -12.42 7.53
N PRO A 242 16.26 -13.46 8.39
CA PRO A 242 16.67 -14.80 7.99
C PRO A 242 15.73 -15.37 6.91
N THR A 243 16.30 -15.97 5.85
CA THR A 243 15.53 -16.75 4.88
C THR A 243 14.94 -17.98 5.55
N LEU A 244 15.77 -18.69 6.31
CA LEU A 244 15.39 -19.84 7.15
C LEU A 244 16.27 -19.81 8.42
N ILE A 245 15.65 -20.08 9.58
CA ILE A 245 16.37 -20.25 10.83
C ILE A 245 16.97 -21.66 10.88
N GLY A 246 18.26 -21.75 11.03
CA GLY A 246 19.02 -23.01 11.11
C GLY A 246 19.10 -23.61 12.51
N GLU A 247 19.57 -24.87 12.59
CA GLU A 247 19.89 -25.51 13.86
C GLU A 247 20.99 -24.75 14.60
N GLY A 248 20.77 -24.44 15.88
CA GLY A 248 21.63 -23.63 16.72
C GLY A 248 21.29 -22.14 16.72
N GLU A 249 20.54 -21.65 15.75
CA GLU A 249 20.11 -20.25 15.64
C GLU A 249 18.87 -19.95 16.50
N ILE A 250 18.61 -18.66 16.73
CA ILE A 250 17.51 -18.16 17.57
C ILE A 250 16.50 -17.45 16.68
N THR A 251 15.21 -17.79 16.85
CA THR A 251 14.11 -17.12 16.16
C THR A 251 13.92 -15.70 16.67
N GLN A 252 13.49 -14.80 15.78
CA GLN A 252 13.31 -13.37 16.05
C GLN A 252 11.84 -13.04 16.33
N TYR A 253 10.90 -13.78 15.71
CA TYR A 253 9.46 -13.65 15.91
C TYR A 253 8.72 -14.93 15.42
N LEU A 254 7.43 -15.03 15.67
CA LEU A 254 6.60 -16.20 15.30
C LEU A 254 6.51 -16.46 13.78
N GLY A 255 6.80 -15.46 12.95
CA GLY A 255 6.72 -15.58 11.49
C GLY A 255 7.98 -16.17 10.85
N ASP A 256 9.07 -16.33 11.59
CA ASP A 256 10.31 -16.91 11.06
C ASP A 256 10.08 -18.31 10.50
N ALA A 257 10.62 -18.55 9.31
CA ALA A 257 10.58 -19.86 8.66
C ALA A 257 11.77 -20.71 9.12
N VAL A 258 11.54 -21.99 9.41
CA VAL A 258 12.57 -22.94 9.83
C VAL A 258 12.82 -24.04 8.80
N ALA A 259 11.82 -24.31 7.96
CA ALA A 259 11.94 -25.22 6.82
C ALA A 259 10.97 -24.83 5.71
N LEU A 260 11.27 -25.23 4.48
CA LEU A 260 10.37 -25.15 3.33
C LEU A 260 9.97 -26.54 2.89
N VAL A 261 8.69 -26.73 2.59
CA VAL A 261 8.16 -27.96 2.02
C VAL A 261 7.65 -27.67 0.62
N CYS A 262 7.95 -28.57 -0.32
CA CYS A 262 7.40 -28.57 -1.67
C CYS A 262 6.67 -29.89 -1.93
N ALA A 263 5.43 -29.82 -2.41
CA ALA A 263 4.60 -30.99 -2.68
C ALA A 263 3.80 -30.81 -3.98
N ARG A 264 3.31 -31.94 -4.53
CA ARG A 264 2.56 -31.99 -5.79
C ARG A 264 1.18 -31.32 -5.71
N ASP A 265 0.60 -31.25 -4.54
CA ASP A 265 -0.70 -30.63 -4.29
C ASP A 265 -0.77 -29.99 -2.89
N LEU A 266 -1.76 -29.13 -2.68
CA LEU A 266 -1.94 -28.37 -1.43
C LEU A 266 -2.26 -29.26 -0.22
N GLU A 267 -2.98 -30.36 -0.42
CA GLU A 267 -3.35 -31.29 0.67
C GLU A 267 -2.09 -31.99 1.19
N THR A 268 -1.27 -32.53 0.29
CA THR A 268 0.03 -33.13 0.61
C THR A 268 0.98 -32.11 1.25
N LEU A 269 1.01 -30.84 0.75
CA LEU A 269 1.81 -29.78 1.34
C LEU A 269 1.46 -29.55 2.82
N GLU A 270 0.16 -29.41 3.12
CA GLU A 270 -0.28 -29.14 4.49
C GLU A 270 -0.09 -30.33 5.44
N GLN A 271 -0.17 -31.56 4.92
CA GLN A 271 0.17 -32.76 5.67
C GLN A 271 1.68 -32.85 5.96
N ALA A 272 2.51 -32.61 4.95
CA ALA A 272 3.97 -32.65 5.07
C ALA A 272 4.50 -31.57 6.03
N LYS A 273 3.97 -30.33 5.98
CA LYS A 273 4.32 -29.27 6.93
C LYS A 273 4.15 -29.71 8.40
N LYS A 274 3.09 -30.49 8.70
CA LYS A 274 2.83 -31.02 10.05
C LYS A 274 3.77 -32.15 10.47
N LEU A 275 4.38 -32.82 9.51
CA LEU A 275 5.35 -33.90 9.74
C LEU A 275 6.78 -33.38 9.97
N VAL A 276 7.08 -32.17 9.58
CA VAL A 276 8.35 -31.53 9.95
C VAL A 276 8.31 -31.23 11.45
N ARG A 277 9.20 -31.85 12.22
CA ARG A 277 9.28 -31.68 13.67
C ARG A 277 10.50 -30.88 14.05
N VAL A 278 10.26 -29.74 14.69
CA VAL A 278 11.29 -28.86 15.19
C VAL A 278 11.34 -28.97 16.72
N VAL A 279 12.55 -29.15 17.27
CA VAL A 279 12.80 -29.15 18.70
C VAL A 279 13.39 -27.81 19.09
N TYR A 280 12.74 -27.13 20.02
CA TYR A 280 13.11 -25.81 20.47
C TYR A 280 13.55 -25.81 21.94
N GLU A 281 14.43 -24.88 22.26
CA GLU A 281 14.65 -24.37 23.61
C GLU A 281 14.01 -22.98 23.68
N GLU A 282 12.88 -22.86 24.37
CA GLU A 282 12.21 -21.56 24.55
C GLU A 282 13.07 -20.59 25.35
N LEU A 283 13.15 -19.35 24.89
CA LEU A 283 13.97 -18.30 25.49
C LEU A 283 13.10 -17.09 25.87
N PRO A 284 13.51 -16.29 26.91
CA PRO A 284 12.81 -15.04 27.21
C PRO A 284 12.73 -14.12 25.99
N ALA A 285 11.54 -13.52 25.77
CA ALA A 285 11.26 -12.62 24.66
C ALA A 285 10.89 -11.23 25.18
N VAL A 286 10.99 -10.19 24.34
CA VAL A 286 10.61 -8.81 24.65
C VAL A 286 9.55 -8.33 23.66
N TYR A 287 8.53 -7.62 24.15
CA TYR A 287 7.35 -7.25 23.37
C TYR A 287 7.06 -5.73 23.30
N GLY A 288 7.96 -4.93 23.88
CA GLY A 288 7.84 -3.47 23.82
C GLY A 288 9.19 -2.76 23.91
N PRO A 289 9.28 -1.51 23.43
CA PRO A 289 10.53 -0.74 23.48
C PRO A 289 11.12 -0.55 24.87
N GLU A 290 10.27 -0.39 25.90
CA GLU A 290 10.71 -0.24 27.29
C GLU A 290 11.40 -1.52 27.80
N GLU A 291 10.81 -2.69 27.55
CA GLU A 291 11.42 -3.97 27.89
C GLU A 291 12.69 -4.21 27.08
N ALA A 292 12.66 -3.92 25.78
CA ALA A 292 13.76 -4.17 24.86
C ALA A 292 14.99 -3.31 25.17
N SER A 293 14.80 -2.07 25.63
CA SER A 293 15.88 -1.15 25.98
C SER A 293 16.39 -1.30 27.43
N ALA A 294 15.74 -2.12 28.26
CA ALA A 294 16.11 -2.31 29.64
C ALA A 294 17.52 -2.94 29.78
N PRO A 295 18.30 -2.56 30.79
CA PRO A 295 19.61 -3.18 31.05
C PRO A 295 19.49 -4.71 31.22
N GLY A 296 20.22 -5.48 30.39
CA GLY A 296 20.21 -6.94 30.44
C GLY A 296 19.06 -7.58 29.67
N ALA A 297 18.27 -6.81 28.91
CA ALA A 297 17.26 -7.37 28.03
C ALA A 297 17.84 -8.38 27.02
N PRO A 298 17.09 -9.43 26.65
CA PRO A 298 17.50 -10.36 25.61
C PRO A 298 17.73 -9.64 24.28
N GLU A 299 18.79 -10.01 23.58
CA GLU A 299 19.07 -9.49 22.23
C GLU A 299 18.12 -10.13 21.23
N VAL A 300 17.33 -9.34 20.52
CA VAL A 300 16.45 -9.82 19.43
C VAL A 300 17.32 -10.18 18.22
N ILE A 301 18.19 -9.27 17.81
CA ILE A 301 19.23 -9.51 16.82
C ILE A 301 20.55 -9.75 17.56
N MET A 302 21.13 -10.91 17.36
CA MET A 302 22.36 -11.30 18.03
C MET A 302 23.49 -10.27 17.77
N GLY A 303 24.11 -9.81 18.86
CA GLY A 303 25.14 -8.78 18.83
C GLY A 303 24.63 -7.34 18.95
N ASN A 304 23.30 -7.12 18.89
CA ASN A 304 22.68 -5.81 19.08
C ASN A 304 22.22 -5.64 20.55
N ARG A 305 23.16 -5.27 21.41
CA ARG A 305 22.85 -5.01 22.83
C ARG A 305 21.98 -3.79 23.00
N GLY A 306 20.90 -3.92 23.80
CA GLY A 306 19.91 -2.88 24.04
C GLY A 306 18.90 -2.71 22.92
N ASN A 307 18.94 -3.58 21.90
CA ASN A 307 17.93 -3.69 20.82
C ASN A 307 17.66 -2.38 20.05
N LEU A 308 18.57 -1.41 20.08
CA LEU A 308 18.41 -0.15 19.34
C LEU A 308 18.61 -0.41 17.84
N GLN A 309 17.54 -0.26 17.05
CA GLN A 309 17.58 -0.41 15.60
C GLN A 309 18.00 0.88 14.91
N ALA A 310 17.45 2.03 15.35
CA ALA A 310 17.76 3.33 14.78
C ALA A 310 17.60 4.44 15.82
N HIS A 311 18.44 5.46 15.68
CA HIS A 311 18.37 6.71 16.41
C HIS A 311 18.37 7.89 15.43
N ARG A 312 17.54 8.89 15.67
CA ARG A 312 17.51 10.13 14.91
C ARG A 312 17.41 11.33 15.84
N HIS A 313 18.25 12.33 15.60
CA HIS A 313 18.21 13.59 16.31
C HIS A 313 18.20 14.72 15.27
N VAL A 314 17.12 15.49 15.24
CA VAL A 314 16.91 16.58 14.29
C VAL A 314 16.80 17.88 15.07
N VAL A 315 17.74 18.80 14.85
CA VAL A 315 17.81 20.07 15.59
C VAL A 315 17.98 21.22 14.62
N ARG A 316 17.23 22.30 14.88
CA ARG A 316 17.47 23.62 14.30
C ARG A 316 17.08 24.70 15.30
N GLY A 317 17.87 25.77 15.42
CA GLY A 317 17.68 26.81 16.40
C GLY A 317 17.88 26.34 17.84
N ASN A 318 17.08 26.87 18.76
CA ASN A 318 17.07 26.50 20.19
C ASN A 318 15.63 26.36 20.66
N ALA A 319 15.10 25.16 20.59
CA ALA A 319 13.71 24.87 20.95
C ALA A 319 13.41 25.15 22.43
N ASP A 320 14.33 24.82 23.34
CA ASP A 320 14.15 25.03 24.78
C ASP A 320 14.00 26.52 25.13
N GLU A 321 14.86 27.37 24.59
CA GLU A 321 14.77 28.82 24.82
C GLU A 321 13.55 29.43 24.14
N ALA A 322 13.20 28.99 22.93
CA ALA A 322 12.02 29.49 22.24
C ALA A 322 10.72 29.11 22.98
N ILE A 323 10.61 27.89 23.45
CA ILE A 323 9.45 27.42 24.24
C ILE A 323 9.36 28.17 25.57
N LYS A 324 10.49 28.35 26.28
CA LYS A 324 10.54 29.07 27.56
C LYS A 324 10.06 30.53 27.46
N HIS A 325 10.28 31.18 26.30
CA HIS A 325 9.86 32.54 26.05
C HIS A 325 8.50 32.66 25.36
N SER A 326 7.89 31.53 25.04
CA SER A 326 6.55 31.49 24.45
C SER A 326 5.47 31.98 25.41
N LYS A 327 4.43 32.64 24.89
CA LYS A 327 3.27 33.08 25.68
C LYS A 327 2.40 31.90 26.12
N TYR A 328 2.22 30.93 25.22
CA TYR A 328 1.44 29.73 25.47
C TYR A 328 2.32 28.51 25.21
N VAL A 329 2.26 27.53 26.09
CA VAL A 329 3.02 26.28 25.98
C VAL A 329 2.08 25.11 26.27
N LEU A 330 2.12 24.09 25.42
CA LEU A 330 1.46 22.81 25.62
C LEU A 330 2.47 21.68 25.63
N HIS A 331 2.27 20.73 26.54
CA HIS A 331 3.03 19.49 26.64
C HIS A 331 2.06 18.33 26.77
N GLU A 332 2.12 17.38 25.83
CA GLU A 332 1.20 16.24 25.81
C GLU A 332 1.88 14.98 25.26
N LYS A 333 1.35 13.83 25.67
CA LYS A 333 1.79 12.52 25.21
C LYS A 333 0.77 11.89 24.30
N PHE A 334 1.26 11.22 23.24
CA PHE A 334 0.42 10.57 22.24
C PHE A 334 0.85 9.13 22.01
N GLU A 335 -0.11 8.30 21.63
CA GLU A 335 0.13 6.91 21.29
C GLU A 335 -0.60 6.54 20.02
N THR A 336 0.08 5.80 19.13
CA THR A 336 -0.50 5.26 17.91
C THR A 336 -0.26 3.75 17.82
N PRO A 337 -1.25 2.96 17.30
CA PRO A 337 -1.21 1.52 17.39
C PRO A 337 -0.46 0.86 16.23
N TRP A 338 -0.19 -0.43 16.37
CA TRP A 338 0.01 -1.34 15.27
C TRP A 338 -1.22 -1.34 14.35
N THR A 339 -1.03 -1.31 13.03
CA THR A 339 -2.10 -1.53 12.06
C THR A 339 -1.66 -2.35 10.87
N GLU A 340 -2.63 -2.99 10.25
CA GLU A 340 -2.47 -3.92 9.13
C GLU A 340 -2.77 -3.24 7.79
N HIS A 341 -1.94 -3.47 6.77
CA HIS A 341 -2.14 -2.95 5.41
C HIS A 341 -3.48 -3.41 4.82
N ALA A 342 -3.83 -4.66 5.08
CA ALA A 342 -5.06 -5.30 4.65
C ALA A 342 -5.28 -5.28 3.13
N PHE A 343 -4.19 -5.35 2.34
CA PHE A 343 -4.31 -5.56 0.91
C PHE A 343 -5.07 -6.87 0.62
N LEU A 344 -5.88 -6.87 -0.45
CA LEU A 344 -6.80 -7.99 -0.72
C LEU A 344 -6.09 -9.24 -1.25
N GLU A 345 -5.03 -9.07 -2.00
CA GLU A 345 -4.21 -10.16 -2.52
C GLU A 345 -3.17 -10.58 -1.47
N PRO A 346 -3.24 -11.79 -0.89
CA PRO A 346 -2.12 -12.34 -0.11
C PRO A 346 -0.87 -12.46 -0.97
N GLU A 347 0.28 -12.41 -0.36
CA GLU A 347 1.57 -12.54 -1.04
C GLU A 347 1.66 -13.88 -1.77
N CYS A 348 2.07 -13.84 -3.02
CA CYS A 348 2.19 -15.00 -3.89
C CYS A 348 3.35 -14.81 -4.87
N CYS A 349 4.10 -15.88 -5.09
CA CYS A 349 5.13 -15.96 -6.13
C CYS A 349 5.06 -17.34 -6.82
N VAL A 350 5.12 -17.31 -8.14
CA VAL A 350 5.33 -18.52 -8.95
C VAL A 350 6.76 -18.49 -9.47
N ALA A 351 7.56 -19.47 -9.10
CA ALA A 351 8.94 -19.61 -9.56
C ALA A 351 9.06 -20.75 -10.59
N LEU A 352 9.71 -20.46 -11.70
CA LEU A 352 9.93 -21.36 -12.83
C LEU A 352 11.42 -21.61 -12.98
N PRO A 353 11.89 -22.86 -13.09
CA PRO A 353 13.28 -23.16 -13.40
C PRO A 353 13.59 -22.76 -14.85
N LEU A 354 14.73 -22.11 -15.09
CA LEU A 354 15.21 -21.74 -16.41
C LEU A 354 16.21 -22.78 -16.95
N GLU A 355 16.31 -22.90 -18.28
CA GLU A 355 17.25 -23.82 -18.96
C GLU A 355 18.73 -23.53 -18.65
N ASN A 356 19.07 -22.25 -18.40
CA ASN A 356 20.42 -21.83 -18.01
C ASN A 356 20.80 -22.19 -16.57
N GLY A 357 19.98 -22.94 -15.85
CA GLY A 357 20.19 -23.30 -14.45
C GLY A 357 19.63 -22.29 -13.44
N GLY A 358 19.14 -21.14 -13.88
CA GLY A 358 18.53 -20.10 -13.06
C GLY A 358 17.04 -20.30 -12.78
N VAL A 359 16.39 -19.22 -12.32
CA VAL A 359 14.96 -19.17 -12.03
C VAL A 359 14.31 -17.90 -12.60
N LYS A 360 13.03 -18.01 -12.96
CA LYS A 360 12.14 -16.88 -13.25
C LYS A 360 11.06 -16.78 -12.20
N LEU A 361 10.90 -15.61 -11.59
CA LEU A 361 9.88 -15.33 -10.57
C LEU A 361 8.76 -14.46 -11.17
N LEU A 362 7.54 -14.95 -11.08
CA LEU A 362 6.32 -14.18 -11.36
C LEU A 362 5.74 -13.77 -10.01
N THR A 363 5.80 -12.48 -9.68
CA THR A 363 5.61 -12.03 -8.30
C THR A 363 4.68 -10.81 -8.17
N THR A 364 4.22 -10.61 -6.96
CA THR A 364 3.41 -9.46 -6.52
C THR A 364 4.18 -8.69 -5.46
N ASP A 365 5.06 -7.78 -5.89
CA ASP A 365 5.89 -6.94 -5.01
C ASP A 365 5.94 -5.47 -5.47
N GLN A 366 6.63 -4.63 -4.69
CA GLN A 366 6.79 -3.22 -4.99
C GLN A 366 8.09 -2.90 -5.73
N SER A 367 8.95 -3.91 -5.99
CA SER A 367 10.16 -3.78 -6.80
C SER A 367 10.68 -5.11 -7.32
N ALA A 368 10.54 -5.35 -8.62
CA ALA A 368 11.12 -6.52 -9.27
C ALA A 368 12.65 -6.55 -9.17
N HIS A 369 13.31 -5.39 -9.26
CA HIS A 369 14.77 -5.31 -9.22
C HIS A 369 15.33 -5.56 -7.82
N THR A 370 14.71 -5.05 -6.75
CA THR A 370 15.09 -5.39 -5.37
C THR A 370 14.90 -6.88 -5.11
N THR A 371 13.79 -7.47 -5.55
CA THR A 371 13.55 -8.93 -5.48
C THR A 371 14.64 -9.70 -6.23
N GLN A 372 15.04 -9.26 -7.41
CA GLN A 372 16.15 -9.87 -8.16
C GLN A 372 17.47 -9.83 -7.37
N HIS A 373 17.82 -8.67 -6.80
CA HIS A 373 19.04 -8.50 -6.00
C HIS A 373 19.07 -9.45 -4.81
N GLU A 374 17.98 -9.49 -4.04
CA GLU A 374 17.88 -10.32 -2.84
C GLU A 374 17.90 -11.81 -3.17
N CYS A 375 17.12 -12.25 -4.15
CA CYS A 375 17.07 -13.65 -4.55
C CYS A 375 18.37 -14.11 -5.21
N SER A 376 19.02 -13.28 -6.04
CA SER A 376 20.34 -13.61 -6.62
C SER A 376 21.40 -13.80 -5.54
N ALA A 377 21.46 -12.91 -4.54
CA ALA A 377 22.40 -13.02 -3.43
C ALA A 377 22.15 -14.26 -2.57
N MET A 378 20.89 -14.58 -2.27
CA MET A 378 20.49 -15.78 -1.51
C MET A 378 20.81 -17.06 -2.28
N LEU A 379 20.62 -17.09 -3.61
CA LEU A 379 20.96 -18.24 -4.45
C LEU A 379 22.45 -18.32 -4.81
N GLY A 380 23.25 -17.26 -4.58
CA GLY A 380 24.64 -17.21 -4.98
C GLY A 380 24.85 -17.19 -6.49
N VAL A 381 23.94 -16.57 -7.24
CA VAL A 381 23.96 -16.48 -8.70
C VAL A 381 24.00 -15.02 -9.18
N ASP A 382 24.40 -14.82 -10.45
CA ASP A 382 24.31 -13.51 -11.10
C ASP A 382 22.87 -13.18 -11.54
N PHE A 383 22.63 -11.92 -11.95
CA PHE A 383 21.30 -11.45 -12.35
C PHE A 383 20.75 -12.14 -13.60
N ALA A 384 21.60 -12.69 -14.47
CA ALA A 384 21.15 -13.42 -15.64
C ALA A 384 20.48 -14.77 -15.27
N HIS A 385 20.76 -15.29 -14.08
CA HIS A 385 20.19 -16.52 -13.55
C HIS A 385 19.01 -16.28 -12.58
N CYS A 386 18.59 -15.03 -12.37
CA CYS A 386 17.44 -14.69 -11.57
C CYS A 386 16.58 -13.63 -12.28
N GLN A 387 15.56 -14.06 -12.99
CA GLN A 387 14.59 -13.20 -13.66
C GLN A 387 13.43 -12.87 -12.74
N VAL A 388 12.98 -11.63 -12.71
CA VAL A 388 11.79 -11.24 -11.94
C VAL A 388 10.85 -10.43 -12.82
N GLU A 389 9.59 -10.83 -12.81
CA GLU A 389 8.51 -10.15 -13.52
C GLU A 389 7.37 -9.85 -12.55
N ASN A 390 7.00 -8.56 -12.41
CA ASN A 390 5.81 -8.20 -11.67
C ASN A 390 4.58 -8.49 -12.50
N MET A 391 3.69 -9.30 -11.93
CA MET A 391 2.32 -9.46 -12.40
C MET A 391 1.45 -8.28 -11.93
N LEU A 392 0.14 -8.36 -12.14
CA LEU A 392 -0.76 -7.42 -11.46
C LEU A 392 -0.61 -7.58 -9.94
N VAL A 393 -0.55 -6.44 -9.23
CA VAL A 393 -0.41 -6.41 -7.77
C VAL A 393 -1.74 -5.99 -7.14
N GLY A 394 -2.28 -6.85 -6.29
CA GLY A 394 -3.58 -6.68 -5.62
C GLY A 394 -3.55 -5.78 -4.38
N GLY A 395 -2.81 -4.65 -4.47
CA GLY A 395 -2.54 -3.70 -3.39
C GLY A 395 -1.22 -4.02 -2.67
N GLY A 396 -0.57 -2.98 -2.17
CA GLY A 396 0.70 -3.11 -1.42
C GLY A 396 0.76 -2.16 -0.23
N PHE A 397 0.61 -0.86 -0.45
CA PHE A 397 0.62 0.20 0.58
C PHE A 397 1.91 0.29 1.40
N GLY A 398 2.99 -0.33 0.94
CA GLY A 398 4.25 -0.52 1.65
C GLY A 398 4.47 -1.94 2.17
N GLY A 399 3.42 -2.74 2.36
CA GLY A 399 3.52 -4.09 2.95
C GLY A 399 4.08 -5.17 2.00
N LYS A 400 4.38 -4.82 0.74
CA LYS A 400 5.00 -5.72 -0.25
C LYS A 400 6.36 -5.20 -0.73
N GLU A 401 7.04 -4.39 0.08
CA GLU A 401 8.42 -3.94 -0.19
C GLU A 401 9.44 -5.00 0.27
N ASP A 402 9.21 -5.63 1.41
CA ASP A 402 10.09 -6.67 1.95
C ASP A 402 9.84 -8.06 1.32
N MET A 403 10.84 -8.95 1.42
CA MET A 403 10.72 -10.33 1.00
C MET A 403 9.73 -11.09 1.89
N SER A 404 8.76 -11.77 1.31
CA SER A 404 7.79 -12.59 2.03
C SER A 404 7.73 -14.04 1.55
N VAL A 405 7.63 -14.25 0.24
CA VAL A 405 7.53 -15.57 -0.42
C VAL A 405 8.49 -15.73 -1.60
N GLN A 406 9.01 -14.64 -2.14
CA GLN A 406 9.81 -14.65 -3.36
C GLN A 406 11.09 -15.47 -3.20
N HIS A 407 11.83 -15.25 -2.11
CA HIS A 407 13.05 -15.98 -1.78
C HIS A 407 12.76 -17.46 -1.49
N HIS A 408 11.63 -17.79 -0.87
CA HIS A 408 11.21 -19.18 -0.63
C HIS A 408 10.88 -19.90 -1.95
N ALA A 409 10.10 -19.28 -2.83
CA ALA A 409 9.78 -19.83 -4.15
C ALA A 409 11.04 -19.98 -5.02
N ALA A 410 11.92 -19.00 -5.00
CA ALA A 410 13.19 -19.03 -5.73
C ALA A 410 14.07 -20.18 -5.27
N LEU A 411 14.23 -20.40 -3.95
CA LEU A 411 15.05 -21.47 -3.39
C LEU A 411 14.51 -22.84 -3.78
N ILE A 412 13.20 -23.07 -3.64
CA ILE A 412 12.56 -24.33 -4.01
C ILE A 412 12.75 -24.62 -5.50
N ALA A 413 12.42 -23.68 -6.38
CA ALA A 413 12.55 -23.87 -7.83
C ALA A 413 14.00 -24.09 -8.27
N TYR A 414 14.95 -23.40 -7.63
CA TYR A 414 16.38 -23.54 -7.91
C TYR A 414 16.91 -24.92 -7.53
N ILE A 415 16.57 -25.42 -6.35
CA ILE A 415 17.06 -26.72 -5.83
C ILE A 415 16.30 -27.88 -6.45
N ALA A 416 14.98 -27.85 -6.44
CA ALA A 416 14.15 -28.98 -6.87
C ALA A 416 13.95 -29.05 -8.39
N ARG A 417 14.27 -27.99 -9.14
CA ARG A 417 14.11 -27.88 -10.60
C ARG A 417 12.69 -28.15 -11.09
N VAL A 418 11.68 -27.70 -10.32
CA VAL A 418 10.26 -27.80 -10.64
C VAL A 418 9.62 -26.41 -10.61
N PRO A 419 8.57 -26.14 -11.42
CA PRO A 419 7.72 -25.00 -11.23
C PRO A 419 7.05 -25.06 -9.86
N VAL A 420 7.05 -23.97 -9.11
CA VAL A 420 6.44 -23.93 -7.76
C VAL A 420 5.69 -22.64 -7.52
N LYS A 421 4.50 -22.76 -6.92
CA LYS A 421 3.71 -21.65 -6.38
C LYS A 421 3.86 -21.63 -4.86
N VAL A 422 4.32 -20.50 -4.32
CA VAL A 422 4.32 -20.22 -2.87
C VAL A 422 3.36 -19.06 -2.63
N LYS A 423 2.31 -19.33 -1.87
CA LYS A 423 1.27 -18.34 -1.51
C LYS A 423 1.02 -18.40 -0.01
N LEU A 424 1.00 -17.25 0.66
CA LEU A 424 0.61 -17.18 2.06
C LEU A 424 -0.91 -17.38 2.20
N THR A 425 -1.32 -18.11 3.23
CA THR A 425 -2.68 -17.99 3.74
C THR A 425 -2.91 -16.58 4.29
N ARG A 426 -4.16 -16.17 4.44
CA ARG A 426 -4.42 -14.84 5.02
C ARG A 426 -3.88 -14.70 6.45
N GLN A 427 -3.89 -15.77 7.23
CA GLN A 427 -3.34 -15.77 8.58
C GLN A 427 -1.81 -15.65 8.58
N GLU A 428 -1.12 -16.37 7.67
CA GLU A 428 0.32 -16.19 7.48
C GLU A 428 0.64 -14.76 6.98
N SER A 429 -0.12 -14.22 6.03
CA SER A 429 0.03 -12.84 5.56
C SER A 429 -0.08 -11.83 6.71
N LEU A 430 -1.08 -11.98 7.60
CA LEU A 430 -1.21 -11.14 8.79
C LEU A 430 0.00 -11.22 9.74
N LEU A 431 0.68 -12.36 9.78
CA LEU A 431 1.84 -12.56 10.66
C LEU A 431 3.16 -12.10 10.05
N VAL A 432 3.35 -12.31 8.73
CA VAL A 432 4.68 -12.30 8.10
C VAL A 432 5.11 -10.92 7.60
N HIS A 433 4.25 -10.21 6.83
CA HIS A 433 4.69 -8.95 6.24
C HIS A 433 4.76 -7.83 7.31
N PRO A 434 5.65 -6.84 7.13
CA PRO A 434 5.79 -5.73 8.07
C PRO A 434 4.52 -4.92 8.26
N LYS A 435 4.28 -4.42 9.46
CA LYS A 435 3.10 -3.64 9.88
C LYS A 435 3.40 -2.14 9.97
N ARG A 436 2.39 -1.30 10.26
CA ARG A 436 2.63 0.09 10.68
C ARG A 436 3.28 0.10 12.05
N HIS A 437 4.35 0.85 12.20
CA HIS A 437 5.00 1.06 13.49
C HIS A 437 4.04 1.69 14.51
N PRO A 438 3.85 1.10 15.68
CA PRO A 438 3.28 1.83 16.80
C PRO A 438 4.31 2.86 17.27
N MET A 439 3.83 4.02 17.74
CA MET A 439 4.69 5.07 18.26
C MET A 439 4.15 5.66 19.55
N TRP A 440 5.07 5.89 20.49
CA TRP A 440 4.85 6.63 21.73
C TRP A 440 5.59 7.96 21.60
N MET A 441 4.86 9.04 21.75
CA MET A 441 5.36 10.36 21.42
C MET A 441 5.10 11.33 22.56
N ASP A 442 6.12 12.14 22.89
CA ASP A 442 6.06 13.20 23.89
C ASP A 442 6.38 14.52 23.19
N PHE A 443 5.43 15.45 23.16
CA PHE A 443 5.51 16.69 22.38
C PHE A 443 5.32 17.92 23.27
N THR A 444 6.20 18.92 23.09
CA THR A 444 6.05 20.27 23.64
C THR A 444 6.05 21.28 22.50
N MET A 445 5.03 22.16 22.48
CA MET A 445 4.90 23.23 21.50
C MET A 445 4.69 24.56 22.22
N GLY A 446 5.42 25.60 21.80
CA GLY A 446 5.25 26.97 22.27
C GLY A 446 4.84 27.94 21.16
N CYS A 447 3.98 28.90 21.47
CA CYS A 447 3.64 30.00 20.55
C CYS A 447 3.54 31.37 21.26
N ASP A 448 3.55 32.42 20.47
CA ASP A 448 3.34 33.81 20.94
C ASP A 448 1.85 34.11 21.20
N GLU A 449 1.54 35.34 21.59
CA GLU A 449 0.19 35.83 21.82
C GLU A 449 -0.72 35.86 20.58
N ASN A 450 -0.15 35.78 19.39
CA ASN A 450 -0.86 35.76 18.10
C ASN A 450 -1.03 34.31 17.57
N GLY A 451 -0.52 33.31 18.27
CA GLY A 451 -0.54 31.92 17.85
C GLY A 451 0.54 31.58 16.81
N ILE A 452 1.58 32.38 16.69
CA ILE A 452 2.74 32.05 15.85
C ILE A 452 3.65 31.08 16.61
N ILE A 453 3.91 29.92 16.03
CA ILE A 453 4.75 28.86 16.61
C ILE A 453 6.17 29.41 16.80
N GLN A 454 6.68 29.30 18.01
CA GLN A 454 8.05 29.73 18.37
C GLN A 454 9.01 28.55 18.41
N GLY A 455 8.54 27.38 18.84
CA GLY A 455 9.35 26.20 18.91
C GLY A 455 8.57 24.94 19.19
N VAL A 456 9.13 23.80 18.73
CA VAL A 456 8.63 22.44 18.99
C VAL A 456 9.76 21.54 19.46
N LYS A 457 9.52 20.80 20.51
CA LYS A 457 10.42 19.74 21.01
C LYS A 457 9.64 18.46 21.17
N ALA A 458 10.19 17.33 20.70
CA ALA A 458 9.54 16.05 20.86
C ALA A 458 10.51 14.87 21.00
N SER A 459 9.99 13.82 21.65
CA SER A 459 10.59 12.47 21.68
C SER A 459 9.64 11.50 20.99
N VAL A 460 10.17 10.65 20.13
CA VAL A 460 9.41 9.63 19.38
C VAL A 460 10.07 8.27 19.60
N VAL A 461 9.32 7.33 20.16
CA VAL A 461 9.78 5.94 20.36
C VAL A 461 8.93 5.02 19.52
N SER A 462 9.54 4.10 18.76
CA SER A 462 8.84 3.13 17.93
C SER A 462 9.33 1.71 18.15
N ASP A 463 8.41 0.74 17.94
CA ASP A 463 8.70 -0.69 17.92
C ASP A 463 8.83 -1.13 16.45
N THR A 464 9.97 -1.74 16.07
CA THR A 464 10.22 -2.22 14.71
C THR A 464 10.04 -3.73 14.55
N GLY A 465 9.77 -4.47 15.64
CA GLY A 465 9.58 -5.92 15.60
C GLY A 465 10.85 -6.71 15.37
N GLY A 466 10.71 -7.91 14.81
CA GLY A 466 11.76 -8.94 14.78
C GLY A 466 12.95 -8.68 13.83
N PHE A 467 12.79 -7.81 12.83
CA PHE A 467 13.89 -7.40 11.93
C PHE A 467 13.69 -5.96 11.46
N ALA A 468 14.74 -5.35 10.90
CA ALA A 468 14.77 -3.92 10.62
C ALA A 468 13.75 -3.44 9.58
N SER A 469 13.52 -4.21 8.52
CA SER A 469 12.71 -3.74 7.39
C SER A 469 13.10 -2.29 7.01
N LEU A 470 12.15 -1.37 7.02
CA LEU A 470 12.35 0.07 6.80
C LEU A 470 12.18 0.90 8.09
N GLY A 471 12.39 0.30 9.28
CA GLY A 471 12.20 0.97 10.57
C GLY A 471 13.00 2.26 10.72
N GLY A 472 14.29 2.25 10.36
CA GLY A 472 15.15 3.44 10.39
C GLY A 472 14.65 4.58 9.51
N PRO A 473 14.39 4.37 8.21
CA PRO A 473 13.77 5.35 7.32
C PRO A 473 12.38 5.85 7.77
N VAL A 474 11.54 4.98 8.32
CA VAL A 474 10.23 5.37 8.87
C VAL A 474 10.39 6.33 10.05
N LEU A 475 11.28 6.00 11.00
CA LEU A 475 11.60 6.87 12.12
C LEU A 475 12.13 8.23 11.65
N GLU A 476 12.99 8.22 10.64
CA GLU A 476 13.58 9.46 10.08
C GLU A 476 12.52 10.38 9.49
N ARG A 477 11.53 9.83 8.73
CA ARG A 477 10.41 10.64 8.20
C ARG A 477 9.47 11.08 9.32
N ALA A 478 9.22 10.24 10.31
CA ALA A 478 8.47 10.63 11.51
C ALA A 478 9.11 11.87 12.17
N CYS A 479 10.43 11.85 12.40
CA CYS A 479 11.15 12.95 13.04
C CYS A 479 11.21 14.21 12.15
N THR A 480 11.57 14.08 10.87
CA THR A 480 11.72 15.25 9.98
C THR A 480 10.41 15.95 9.67
N HIS A 481 9.30 15.23 9.65
CA HIS A 481 7.97 15.79 9.35
C HIS A 481 7.15 16.13 10.60
N ALA A 482 7.64 15.78 11.80
CA ALA A 482 6.98 16.13 13.07
C ALA A 482 6.79 17.65 13.26
N ALA A 483 7.59 18.46 12.56
CA ALA A 483 7.45 19.90 12.53
C ALA A 483 6.12 20.38 11.91
N GLY A 484 5.46 19.56 11.09
CA GLY A 484 4.33 20.00 10.28
C GLY A 484 4.75 20.92 9.12
N PRO A 485 3.79 21.33 8.28
CA PRO A 485 4.03 22.20 7.12
C PRO A 485 4.02 23.70 7.50
N TYR A 486 4.76 24.08 8.53
CA TYR A 486 4.71 25.40 9.13
C TYR A 486 6.05 26.14 9.10
N HIS A 487 6.00 27.47 9.14
CA HIS A 487 7.15 28.32 9.13
C HIS A 487 7.54 28.70 10.57
N TYR A 488 8.61 28.09 11.11
CA TYR A 488 9.26 28.47 12.37
C TYR A 488 10.69 27.90 12.41
N GLU A 489 11.53 28.40 13.33
CA GLU A 489 12.97 28.10 13.29
C GLU A 489 13.45 27.12 14.36
N ASN A 490 12.77 27.03 15.51
CA ASN A 490 13.30 26.33 16.67
C ASN A 490 12.63 24.94 16.79
N PHE A 491 13.41 23.93 16.49
CA PHE A 491 12.88 22.57 16.34
C PHE A 491 13.90 21.55 16.85
N GLU A 492 13.50 20.67 17.76
CA GLU A 492 14.31 19.58 18.29
C GLU A 492 13.48 18.33 18.45
N ILE A 493 13.84 17.28 17.70
CA ILE A 493 13.15 15.98 17.74
C ILE A 493 14.17 14.87 17.98
N GLU A 494 13.90 14.06 18.99
CA GLU A 494 14.68 12.86 19.35
C GLU A 494 13.88 11.62 19.01
N GLY A 495 14.40 10.70 18.21
CA GLY A 495 13.72 9.48 17.77
C GLY A 495 14.51 8.23 18.05
N HIS A 496 13.83 7.18 18.56
CA HIS A 496 14.39 5.85 18.81
C HIS A 496 13.48 4.76 18.26
N ALA A 497 14.05 3.79 17.54
CA ALA A 497 13.37 2.57 17.12
C ALA A 497 14.05 1.36 17.77
N TYR A 498 13.27 0.44 18.30
CA TYR A 498 13.79 -0.75 18.98
C TYR A 498 13.30 -2.03 18.33
N TYR A 499 14.17 -3.04 18.26
CA TYR A 499 13.78 -4.40 17.95
C TYR A 499 13.00 -5.02 19.10
N THR A 500 12.00 -5.84 18.76
CA THR A 500 11.22 -6.67 19.68
C THR A 500 10.93 -8.02 19.06
N ASN A 501 10.37 -8.96 19.81
CA ASN A 501 9.93 -10.26 19.27
C ASN A 501 8.48 -10.23 18.73
N ASN A 502 7.97 -9.04 18.45
CA ASN A 502 6.71 -8.84 17.73
C ASN A 502 6.90 -9.07 16.21
N PRO A 503 5.81 -9.26 15.46
CA PRO A 503 5.87 -9.17 13.99
C PRO A 503 6.59 -7.90 13.53
N PRO A 504 7.32 -7.93 12.41
CA PRO A 504 8.09 -6.78 11.96
C PRO A 504 7.20 -5.58 11.64
N ALA A 505 7.76 -4.38 11.79
CA ALA A 505 7.17 -3.14 11.29
C ALA A 505 8.04 -2.55 10.17
N GLY A 506 7.40 -1.98 9.15
CA GLY A 506 8.09 -1.44 7.99
C GLY A 506 7.32 -0.33 7.30
N ALA A 507 7.44 -0.25 5.99
CA ALA A 507 6.71 0.73 5.20
C ALA A 507 5.20 0.52 5.31
N PHE A 508 4.49 1.59 5.59
CA PHE A 508 3.03 1.66 5.46
C PHE A 508 2.66 3.08 5.04
N ARG A 509 1.72 3.24 4.12
CA ARG A 509 1.24 4.50 3.53
C ARG A 509 1.24 5.65 4.54
N GLY A 510 2.03 6.72 4.27
CA GLY A 510 2.31 7.80 5.20
C GLY A 510 3.67 7.72 5.90
N PHE A 511 4.25 6.51 6.05
CA PHE A 511 5.66 6.24 6.37
C PHE A 511 6.19 7.04 7.58
N GLY A 512 5.55 6.86 8.76
CA GLY A 512 5.93 7.55 10.01
C GLY A 512 5.28 8.93 10.19
N VAL A 513 4.96 9.62 9.11
CA VAL A 513 4.40 10.98 9.16
C VAL A 513 2.94 10.98 9.66
N THR A 514 2.18 9.90 9.38
CA THR A 514 0.79 9.76 9.87
C THR A 514 0.74 9.80 11.40
N GLN A 515 1.71 9.17 12.06
CA GLN A 515 1.79 9.11 13.52
C GLN A 515 2.13 10.48 14.12
N THR A 516 3.21 11.12 13.67
CA THR A 516 3.63 12.43 14.21
C THR A 516 2.68 13.55 13.82
N CYS A 517 2.03 13.49 12.67
CA CYS A 517 0.98 14.44 12.28
C CYS A 517 -0.20 14.42 13.27
N PHE A 518 -0.58 13.23 13.78
CA PHE A 518 -1.63 13.14 14.80
C PHE A 518 -1.27 13.97 16.05
N ALA A 519 -0.02 13.88 16.52
CA ALA A 519 0.44 14.65 17.68
C ALA A 519 0.50 16.15 17.39
N THR A 520 1.21 16.54 16.34
CA THR A 520 1.44 17.96 15.97
C THR A 520 0.14 18.70 15.71
N GLU A 521 -0.75 18.12 14.93
CA GLU A 521 -2.01 18.74 14.54
C GLU A 521 -3.02 18.80 15.69
N THR A 522 -3.00 17.80 16.59
CA THR A 522 -3.83 17.83 17.81
C THR A 522 -3.37 18.93 18.75
N LEU A 523 -2.06 19.07 18.99
CA LEU A 523 -1.52 20.19 19.78
C LEU A 523 -1.86 21.54 19.20
N LEU A 524 -1.74 21.69 17.87
CA LEU A 524 -2.04 22.96 17.21
C LEU A 524 -3.54 23.35 17.34
N ASN A 525 -4.44 22.37 17.34
CA ASN A 525 -5.84 22.57 17.60
C ASN A 525 -6.09 23.11 19.01
N GLU A 526 -5.41 22.56 20.01
CA GLU A 526 -5.52 23.02 21.40
C GLU A 526 -4.85 24.37 21.60
N MET A 527 -3.75 24.62 20.90
CA MET A 527 -3.11 25.92 20.89
C MET A 527 -4.03 27.02 20.35
N ALA A 528 -4.81 26.72 19.30
CA ALA A 528 -5.80 27.66 18.77
C ALA A 528 -6.84 28.04 19.83
N ASP A 529 -7.30 27.08 20.65
CA ASP A 529 -8.22 27.34 21.74
C ASP A 529 -7.61 28.23 22.83
N LEU A 530 -6.34 28.01 23.20
CA LEU A 530 -5.62 28.85 24.18
C LEU A 530 -5.43 30.29 23.70
N VAL A 531 -5.11 30.46 22.44
CA VAL A 531 -4.94 31.78 21.79
C VAL A 531 -6.29 32.47 21.57
N GLY A 532 -7.37 31.73 21.47
CA GLY A 532 -8.74 32.24 21.22
C GLY A 532 -9.01 32.51 19.73
N ILE A 533 -8.35 31.79 18.83
CA ILE A 533 -8.55 31.87 17.38
C ILE A 533 -9.05 30.52 16.82
N SER A 534 -9.54 30.55 15.57
CA SER A 534 -10.02 29.29 14.98
C SER A 534 -8.86 28.35 14.62
N PRO A 535 -9.11 27.03 14.59
CA PRO A 535 -8.14 26.04 14.06
C PRO A 535 -7.70 26.30 12.61
N TRP A 536 -8.56 26.92 11.80
CA TRP A 536 -8.19 27.36 10.45
C TRP A 536 -7.22 28.54 10.50
N GLU A 537 -7.52 29.53 11.33
CA GLU A 537 -6.73 30.76 11.43
C GLU A 537 -5.31 30.52 11.93
N ILE A 538 -5.12 29.66 12.95
CA ILE A 538 -3.78 29.35 13.47
C ILE A 538 -2.92 28.69 12.39
N ARG A 539 -3.50 27.79 11.58
CA ARG A 539 -2.80 27.16 10.46
C ARG A 539 -2.46 28.15 9.36
N TYR A 540 -3.40 29.02 9.00
CA TYR A 540 -3.18 30.01 7.95
C TYR A 540 -2.06 30.99 8.30
N ARG A 541 -1.98 31.41 9.57
CA ARG A 541 -0.90 32.28 10.08
C ARG A 541 0.47 31.61 10.01
N ASN A 542 0.55 30.34 10.34
CA ASN A 542 1.79 29.59 10.41
C ASN A 542 2.15 28.85 9.10
N ALA A 543 1.23 28.77 8.15
CA ALA A 543 1.42 28.00 6.92
C ALA A 543 2.69 28.37 6.18
N ILE A 544 3.47 27.37 5.77
CA ILE A 544 4.63 27.56 4.89
C ILE A 544 4.19 28.14 3.53
N ARG A 545 4.95 29.07 3.00
CA ARG A 545 4.71 29.76 1.72
C ARG A 545 5.92 29.67 0.81
N PRO A 546 5.75 29.81 -0.53
CA PRO A 546 6.86 29.84 -1.48
C PRO A 546 7.99 30.79 -1.05
N GLY A 547 9.23 30.29 -1.05
CA GLY A 547 10.43 31.04 -0.66
C GLY A 547 10.71 31.07 0.85
N GLU A 548 9.81 30.56 1.68
CA GLU A 548 10.04 30.41 3.12
C GLU A 548 10.82 29.14 3.46
N VAL A 549 11.27 29.05 4.70
CA VAL A 549 12.13 27.98 5.19
C VAL A 549 11.37 27.07 6.13
N LEU A 550 11.32 25.77 5.80
CA LEU A 550 10.80 24.75 6.71
C LEU A 550 11.67 24.59 7.97
N PRO A 551 11.12 24.08 9.08
CA PRO A 551 11.89 23.83 10.31
C PRO A 551 13.12 22.93 10.11
N ASN A 552 13.13 22.07 9.09
CA ASN A 552 14.31 21.28 8.73
C ASN A 552 15.40 22.07 7.95
N GLY A 553 15.19 23.36 7.67
CA GLY A 553 16.13 24.24 6.97
C GLY A 553 15.95 24.32 5.46
N GLN A 554 15.07 23.54 4.85
CA GLN A 554 14.84 23.60 3.40
C GLN A 554 14.01 24.82 3.00
N ILE A 555 14.49 25.59 2.01
CA ILE A 555 13.72 26.62 1.34
C ILE A 555 12.75 25.94 0.36
N VAL A 556 11.46 26.23 0.48
CA VAL A 556 10.44 25.64 -0.40
C VAL A 556 10.22 26.44 -1.68
N GLY A 557 9.95 25.75 -2.77
CA GLY A 557 9.79 26.34 -4.11
C GLY A 557 8.40 26.93 -4.37
N PRO A 558 8.21 27.49 -5.57
CA PRO A 558 6.93 28.09 -5.99
C PRO A 558 5.77 27.10 -6.07
N GLU A 559 6.05 25.80 -6.16
CA GLU A 559 5.07 24.70 -6.17
C GLU A 559 4.42 24.45 -4.80
N THR A 560 4.75 25.21 -3.77
CA THR A 560 4.23 25.01 -2.40
C THR A 560 2.79 25.47 -2.29
N GLY A 561 1.85 24.53 -2.16
CA GLY A 561 0.40 24.77 -2.25
C GLY A 561 -0.38 24.61 -0.94
N LEU A 562 0.24 24.70 0.25
CA LEU A 562 -0.48 24.54 1.51
C LEU A 562 -1.58 25.62 1.70
N VAL A 563 -1.27 26.88 1.39
CA VAL A 563 -2.24 27.99 1.53
C VAL A 563 -3.46 27.72 0.64
N GLU A 564 -3.24 27.28 -0.59
CA GLU A 564 -4.32 26.98 -1.52
C GLU A 564 -5.21 25.82 -1.03
N THR A 565 -4.63 24.82 -0.35
CA THR A 565 -5.45 23.75 0.26
C THR A 565 -6.28 24.27 1.43
N LEU A 566 -5.76 25.18 2.26
CA LEU A 566 -6.49 25.83 3.35
C LEU A 566 -7.62 26.72 2.81
N GLU A 567 -7.36 27.51 1.77
CA GLU A 567 -8.37 28.38 1.14
C GLU A 567 -9.50 27.56 0.48
N ALA A 568 -9.16 26.43 -0.15
CA ALA A 568 -10.15 25.53 -0.76
C ALA A 568 -11.10 24.90 0.28
N ILE A 569 -10.62 24.66 1.49
CA ILE A 569 -11.42 24.12 2.60
C ILE A 569 -12.27 25.22 3.29
N LYS A 570 -11.83 26.47 3.27
CA LYS A 570 -12.42 27.59 4.03
C LYS A 570 -13.94 27.73 3.88
N PRO A 571 -14.52 27.69 2.66
CA PRO A 571 -15.98 27.81 2.50
C PRO A 571 -16.76 26.73 3.24
N TYR A 572 -16.28 25.48 3.18
CA TYR A 572 -16.90 24.35 3.87
C TYR A 572 -16.76 24.43 5.39
N TYR A 573 -15.59 24.92 5.86
CA TYR A 573 -15.34 25.14 7.27
C TYR A 573 -16.26 26.22 7.85
N ASP A 574 -16.35 27.38 7.19
CA ASP A 574 -17.19 28.49 7.63
C ASP A 574 -18.67 28.09 7.62
N GLU A 575 -19.13 27.34 6.63
CA GLU A 575 -20.49 26.83 6.58
C GLU A 575 -20.79 25.89 7.76
N ALA A 576 -19.91 24.92 8.04
CA ALA A 576 -20.06 23.99 9.14
C ALA A 576 -20.09 24.71 10.50
N VAL A 577 -19.19 25.67 10.73
CA VAL A 577 -19.15 26.51 11.94
C VAL A 577 -20.43 27.34 12.08
N LYS A 578 -20.89 27.99 11.02
CA LYS A 578 -22.13 28.76 10.99
C LYS A 578 -23.33 27.90 11.34
N ASN A 579 -23.36 26.66 10.86
CA ASN A 579 -24.42 25.70 11.17
C ASN A 579 -24.26 25.09 12.57
N GLY A 580 -23.19 25.43 13.31
CA GLY A 580 -22.86 24.89 14.62
C GLY A 580 -22.58 23.37 14.56
N GLU A 581 -22.06 22.85 13.44
CA GLU A 581 -21.69 21.44 13.30
C GLU A 581 -20.33 21.17 13.97
N PRO A 582 -20.15 20.03 14.64
CA PRO A 582 -18.84 19.68 15.15
C PRO A 582 -17.88 19.45 13.99
N VAL A 583 -16.88 20.31 13.87
CA VAL A 583 -15.92 20.30 12.76
C VAL A 583 -14.48 20.28 13.26
N GLY A 584 -13.65 19.47 12.63
CA GLY A 584 -12.22 19.44 12.86
C GLY A 584 -11.46 19.49 11.54
N LEU A 585 -10.28 20.08 11.57
CA LEU A 585 -9.40 20.13 10.40
C LEU A 585 -7.95 19.91 10.80
N ALA A 586 -7.15 19.45 9.83
CA ALA A 586 -5.72 19.24 9.98
C ALA A 586 -5.00 19.45 8.65
N CYS A 587 -3.75 19.87 8.74
CA CYS A 587 -2.85 20.00 7.61
C CYS A 587 -1.78 18.91 7.61
N ALA A 588 -1.17 18.67 6.47
CA ALA A 588 0.00 17.80 6.37
C ALA A 588 0.90 18.21 5.21
N MET A 589 2.16 17.82 5.31
CA MET A 589 3.09 17.73 4.19
C MET A 589 3.63 16.31 4.08
N LYS A 590 3.98 15.90 2.87
CA LYS A 590 4.66 14.62 2.63
C LYS A 590 5.61 14.74 1.45
N ASN A 591 6.81 14.23 1.64
CA ASN A 591 7.80 14.16 0.58
C ASN A 591 7.32 13.33 -0.62
N ALA A 592 7.72 13.76 -1.82
CA ALA A 592 7.75 12.96 -3.04
C ALA A 592 9.23 12.66 -3.37
N GLY A 593 9.56 11.38 -3.56
CA GLY A 593 10.94 10.91 -3.64
C GLY A 593 11.48 10.39 -2.30
N VAL A 594 12.60 9.66 -2.35
CA VAL A 594 13.21 9.03 -1.17
C VAL A 594 13.82 10.10 -0.23
N GLY A 595 14.62 11.01 -0.77
CA GLY A 595 15.16 12.14 -0.02
C GLY A 595 16.30 11.79 0.95
N VAL A 596 16.65 12.76 1.79
CA VAL A 596 17.61 12.68 2.90
C VAL A 596 18.97 12.10 2.53
N GLY A 597 19.46 12.41 1.32
CA GLY A 597 20.76 11.95 0.82
C GLY A 597 20.80 10.52 0.31
N LEU A 598 19.70 9.80 0.36
CA LEU A 598 19.63 8.44 -0.19
C LEU A 598 19.58 8.47 -1.73
N PRO A 599 20.21 7.48 -2.41
CA PRO A 599 20.11 7.38 -3.87
C PRO A 599 18.66 7.22 -4.32
N ASP A 600 18.23 8.03 -5.28
CA ASP A 600 16.86 8.01 -5.81
C ASP A 600 16.89 8.21 -7.32
N TYR A 601 16.80 7.10 -8.08
CA TYR A 601 16.91 7.07 -9.52
C TYR A 601 15.58 6.74 -10.18
N GLY A 602 15.23 7.50 -11.21
CA GLY A 602 14.24 7.12 -12.19
C GLY A 602 14.92 6.76 -13.51
N ARG A 603 14.49 5.69 -14.16
CA ARG A 603 14.99 5.25 -15.46
C ARG A 603 13.85 4.75 -16.31
N CYS A 604 13.89 5.11 -17.60
CA CYS A 604 12.88 4.70 -18.56
C CYS A 604 13.51 4.52 -19.94
N LYS A 605 13.10 3.48 -20.63
CA LYS A 605 13.40 3.27 -22.07
C LYS A 605 12.11 3.38 -22.86
N LEU A 606 12.18 4.07 -23.98
CA LEU A 606 11.18 4.02 -25.03
C LEU A 606 11.78 3.23 -26.20
N VAL A 607 11.17 2.10 -26.53
CA VAL A 607 11.65 1.20 -27.60
C VAL A 607 10.64 1.23 -28.73
N ILE A 608 11.10 1.46 -29.95
CA ILE A 608 10.21 1.39 -31.10
C ILE A 608 10.15 -0.08 -31.55
N GLY A 609 9.00 -0.71 -31.31
CA GLY A 609 8.77 -2.12 -31.63
C GLY A 609 8.66 -2.40 -33.10
N GLU A 610 8.73 -3.70 -33.47
CA GLU A 610 8.50 -4.15 -34.87
C GLU A 610 7.06 -3.84 -35.33
N ASP A 611 6.12 -3.71 -34.40
CA ASP A 611 4.76 -3.25 -34.64
C ASP A 611 4.66 -1.75 -34.98
N GLY A 612 5.77 -1.02 -34.93
CA GLY A 612 5.83 0.42 -35.19
C GLY A 612 5.29 1.28 -34.04
N LYS A 613 5.10 0.73 -32.84
CA LYS A 613 4.65 1.45 -31.66
C LYS A 613 5.78 1.74 -30.70
N VAL A 614 5.53 2.72 -29.84
CA VAL A 614 6.44 3.10 -28.75
C VAL A 614 6.14 2.28 -27.50
N HIS A 615 7.04 1.39 -27.14
CA HIS A 615 6.98 0.55 -25.96
C HIS A 615 7.64 1.24 -24.77
N ILE A 616 6.88 1.49 -23.71
CA ILE A 616 7.37 2.08 -22.44
C ILE A 616 7.91 0.97 -21.57
N ARG A 617 9.20 1.02 -21.22
CA ARG A 617 9.89 0.09 -20.35
C ARG A 617 10.50 0.83 -19.16
N ALA A 618 9.89 0.67 -17.98
CA ALA A 618 10.35 1.25 -16.73
C ALA A 618 10.26 0.21 -15.63
N GLY A 619 11.35 0.01 -14.87
CA GLY A 619 11.44 -0.97 -13.79
C GLY A 619 10.78 -0.48 -12.50
N ALA A 620 9.55 0.03 -12.62
CA ALA A 620 8.75 0.58 -11.54
C ALA A 620 7.44 -0.21 -11.40
N SER A 621 7.12 -0.69 -10.21
CA SER A 621 5.95 -1.55 -9.99
C SER A 621 4.66 -0.74 -9.93
N CYS A 622 3.64 -1.19 -10.66
CA CYS A 622 2.27 -0.69 -10.54
C CYS A 622 1.51 -1.54 -9.50
N ILE A 623 1.38 -1.03 -8.29
CA ILE A 623 0.71 -1.72 -7.16
C ILE A 623 -0.81 -1.43 -7.09
N GLY A 624 -1.36 -0.85 -8.15
CA GLY A 624 -2.78 -0.48 -8.26
C GLY A 624 -3.02 1.02 -8.47
N GLN A 625 -2.03 1.87 -8.19
CA GLN A 625 -2.14 3.34 -8.27
C GLN A 625 -2.28 3.89 -9.71
N GLY A 626 -1.97 3.10 -10.76
CA GLY A 626 -2.18 3.49 -12.14
C GLY A 626 -0.95 4.03 -12.85
N LEU A 627 0.25 3.61 -12.44
CA LEU A 627 1.51 4.07 -13.02
C LEU A 627 1.55 3.92 -14.56
N GLY A 628 1.12 2.76 -15.10
CA GLY A 628 1.11 2.54 -16.54
C GLY A 628 0.31 3.58 -17.31
N THR A 629 -0.87 3.97 -16.77
CA THR A 629 -1.70 5.02 -17.37
C THR A 629 -1.00 6.39 -17.33
N VAL A 630 -0.38 6.72 -16.20
CA VAL A 630 0.38 7.97 -16.03
C VAL A 630 1.54 8.05 -17.03
N LEU A 631 2.32 6.97 -17.17
CA LEU A 631 3.44 6.92 -18.14
C LEU A 631 2.94 7.05 -19.57
N VAL A 632 1.82 6.43 -19.94
CA VAL A 632 1.21 6.59 -21.27
C VAL A 632 0.82 8.06 -21.51
N GLN A 633 0.18 8.73 -20.53
CA GLN A 633 -0.17 10.15 -20.67
C GLN A 633 1.08 11.03 -20.83
N LEU A 634 2.15 10.74 -20.09
CA LEU A 634 3.42 11.45 -20.22
C LEU A 634 4.03 11.27 -21.62
N VAL A 635 4.01 10.04 -22.16
CA VAL A 635 4.57 9.76 -23.50
C VAL A 635 3.72 10.42 -24.58
N VAL A 636 2.40 10.27 -24.53
CA VAL A 636 1.48 10.92 -25.50
C VAL A 636 1.71 12.43 -25.53
N THR A 637 1.81 13.07 -24.36
CA THR A 637 2.01 14.52 -24.26
C THR A 637 3.38 14.97 -24.73
N ASN A 638 4.46 14.36 -24.20
CA ASN A 638 5.83 14.88 -24.38
C ASN A 638 6.44 14.47 -25.73
N ALA A 639 6.10 13.29 -26.25
CA ALA A 639 6.53 12.83 -27.58
C ALA A 639 5.54 13.23 -28.70
N LYS A 640 4.40 13.87 -28.38
CA LYS A 640 3.34 14.29 -29.32
C LYS A 640 2.79 13.11 -30.14
N LEU A 641 2.46 12.04 -29.45
CA LEU A 641 1.90 10.81 -30.01
C LEU A 641 0.39 10.69 -29.73
N THR A 642 -0.23 9.73 -30.41
CA THR A 642 -1.62 9.31 -30.09
C THR A 642 -1.61 8.08 -29.19
N ARG A 643 -2.73 7.80 -28.50
CA ARG A 643 -2.83 6.66 -27.57
C ARG A 643 -2.53 5.30 -28.21
N ASP A 644 -2.99 5.08 -29.44
CA ASP A 644 -2.83 3.83 -30.19
C ASP A 644 -1.36 3.55 -30.62
N GLN A 645 -0.52 4.58 -30.63
CA GLN A 645 0.91 4.47 -30.92
C GLN A 645 1.75 4.07 -29.70
N VAL A 646 1.17 3.94 -28.51
CA VAL A 646 1.91 3.74 -27.26
C VAL A 646 1.47 2.45 -26.57
N VAL A 647 2.45 1.63 -26.15
CA VAL A 647 2.26 0.38 -25.40
C VAL A 647 3.03 0.48 -24.06
N TYR A 648 2.45 -0.01 -22.99
CA TYR A 648 3.13 -0.16 -21.70
C TYR A 648 3.47 -1.64 -21.47
N ASP A 649 4.76 -1.97 -21.42
CA ASP A 649 5.23 -3.37 -21.36
C ASP A 649 5.21 -3.98 -19.94
N GLY A 650 4.90 -3.20 -18.89
CA GLY A 650 4.98 -3.67 -17.51
C GLY A 650 6.40 -3.62 -16.93
N ASN A 651 6.64 -4.35 -15.85
CA ASN A 651 7.91 -4.38 -15.14
C ASN A 651 8.53 -5.79 -15.14
N SER A 652 9.66 -5.94 -15.84
CA SER A 652 10.43 -7.18 -15.88
C SER A 652 11.92 -6.85 -15.90
N THR A 653 12.71 -7.44 -15.01
CA THR A 653 14.15 -7.16 -14.89
C THR A 653 14.95 -7.44 -16.17
N PHE A 654 14.38 -8.18 -17.13
CA PHE A 654 15.00 -8.50 -18.42
C PHE A 654 14.87 -7.43 -19.49
N ILE A 655 13.78 -6.63 -19.42
CA ILE A 655 13.49 -5.64 -20.45
C ILE A 655 13.47 -4.21 -19.91
N THR A 656 13.30 -4.04 -18.60
CA THR A 656 13.20 -2.71 -17.99
C THR A 656 14.48 -2.32 -17.26
N PRO A 657 14.92 -1.05 -17.33
CA PRO A 657 15.97 -0.55 -16.46
C PRO A 657 15.43 -0.42 -15.04
N ASP A 658 16.27 -0.67 -14.03
CA ASP A 658 15.90 -0.44 -12.64
C ASP A 658 15.51 1.03 -12.41
N SER A 659 14.29 1.27 -11.96
CA SER A 659 13.76 2.61 -11.66
C SER A 659 13.39 2.77 -10.17
N GLY A 660 13.96 1.94 -9.32
CA GLY A 660 13.77 1.94 -7.86
C GLY A 660 12.38 1.47 -7.42
N ASP A 661 12.24 1.32 -6.11
CA ASP A 661 11.04 0.78 -5.49
C ASP A 661 9.84 1.73 -5.62
N THR A 662 8.64 1.16 -5.65
CA THR A 662 7.40 1.93 -5.56
C THR A 662 7.10 2.21 -4.09
N SER A 663 7.72 3.25 -3.59
CA SER A 663 7.68 3.77 -2.21
C SER A 663 7.78 5.30 -2.22
N GLY A 664 7.59 5.99 -1.08
CA GLY A 664 7.87 7.42 -0.93
C GLY A 664 7.15 8.35 -1.92
N SER A 665 6.03 7.94 -2.48
CA SER A 665 5.25 8.71 -3.49
C SER A 665 6.08 9.15 -4.71
N ARG A 666 7.12 8.38 -5.09
CA ARG A 666 8.18 8.81 -6.00
C ARG A 666 7.92 8.56 -7.48
N GLN A 667 7.08 7.57 -7.85
CA GLN A 667 7.07 7.07 -9.23
C GLN A 667 6.61 8.10 -10.27
N THR A 668 5.56 8.88 -9.99
CA THR A 668 5.10 9.92 -10.91
C THR A 668 6.15 11.02 -11.11
N LEU A 669 6.86 11.40 -10.04
CA LEU A 669 7.88 12.45 -10.08
C LEU A 669 9.20 11.92 -10.68
N VAL A 670 9.78 10.89 -10.07
CA VAL A 670 11.16 10.43 -10.36
C VAL A 670 11.21 9.59 -11.64
N THR A 671 10.39 8.53 -11.73
CA THR A 671 10.28 7.72 -12.96
C THR A 671 9.60 8.50 -14.08
N GLY A 672 8.59 9.32 -13.75
CA GLY A 672 7.93 10.18 -14.74
C GLY A 672 8.86 11.22 -15.36
N GLU A 673 9.78 11.81 -14.61
CA GLU A 673 10.80 12.71 -15.17
C GLU A 673 11.78 11.95 -16.09
N ALA A 674 12.22 10.76 -15.71
CA ALA A 674 13.04 9.93 -16.58
C ALA A 674 12.31 9.58 -17.90
N CYS A 675 11.02 9.24 -17.81
CA CYS A 675 10.17 9.00 -18.96
C CYS A 675 10.05 10.25 -19.84
N ARG A 676 9.81 11.43 -19.26
CA ARG A 676 9.74 12.71 -19.98
C ARG A 676 11.05 12.99 -20.73
N ARG A 677 12.21 12.75 -20.14
CA ARG A 677 13.52 12.92 -20.80
C ARG A 677 13.68 11.98 -22.00
N ALA A 678 13.28 10.73 -21.86
CA ALA A 678 13.27 9.78 -22.98
C ALA A 678 12.34 10.25 -24.12
N CYS A 679 11.17 10.82 -23.78
CA CYS A 679 10.22 11.37 -24.74
C CYS A 679 10.80 12.55 -25.53
N LEU A 680 11.58 13.42 -24.89
CA LEU A 680 12.23 14.55 -25.59
C LEU A 680 13.23 14.05 -26.65
N LEU A 681 14.02 13.03 -26.31
CA LEU A 681 14.96 12.41 -27.26
C LEU A 681 14.23 11.77 -28.45
N LEU A 682 13.14 11.04 -28.19
CA LEU A 682 12.31 10.45 -29.23
C LEU A 682 11.69 11.54 -30.12
N ARG A 683 11.12 12.58 -29.52
CA ARG A 683 10.52 13.71 -30.25
C ARG A 683 11.52 14.38 -31.18
N ASP A 684 12.74 14.65 -30.70
CA ASP A 684 13.81 15.26 -31.49
C ASP A 684 14.20 14.36 -32.66
N ALA A 685 14.25 13.02 -32.45
CA ALA A 685 14.50 12.07 -33.56
C ALA A 685 13.35 12.05 -34.58
N MET A 686 12.11 12.23 -34.15
CA MET A 686 10.93 12.27 -35.00
C MET A 686 10.79 13.56 -35.83
N GLU A 687 11.57 14.61 -35.56
CA GLU A 687 11.61 15.80 -36.43
C GLU A 687 12.07 15.48 -37.85
N TYR A 688 12.88 14.43 -38.00
CA TYR A 688 13.52 14.06 -39.27
C TYR A 688 13.16 12.66 -39.77
N ARG A 689 12.51 11.83 -38.96
CA ARG A 689 12.21 10.43 -39.26
C ARG A 689 10.82 10.04 -38.73
N SER A 690 10.14 9.13 -39.42
CA SER A 690 8.89 8.56 -38.95
C SER A 690 9.15 7.47 -37.89
N LEU A 691 8.12 7.07 -37.11
CA LEU A 691 8.25 5.92 -36.21
C LEU A 691 8.66 4.64 -36.89
N SER A 692 8.20 4.44 -38.17
CA SER A 692 8.62 3.27 -38.96
C SER A 692 10.11 3.25 -39.30
N ASP A 693 10.74 4.42 -39.41
CA ASP A 693 12.18 4.54 -39.68
C ASP A 693 13.02 4.37 -38.41
N LEU A 694 12.36 4.40 -37.23
CA LEU A 694 12.99 4.29 -35.92
C LEU A 694 12.85 2.88 -35.33
N LYS A 695 12.25 1.90 -36.03
CA LYS A 695 12.10 0.53 -35.55
C LYS A 695 13.40 -0.05 -34.99
N GLY A 696 13.30 -0.71 -33.83
CA GLY A 696 14.43 -1.30 -33.12
C GLY A 696 15.30 -0.29 -32.35
N GLN A 697 15.03 1.02 -32.44
CA GLN A 697 15.79 2.03 -31.70
C GLN A 697 15.25 2.19 -30.29
N GLU A 698 16.16 2.52 -29.36
CA GLU A 698 15.86 2.79 -27.96
C GLU A 698 16.21 4.24 -27.61
N PHE A 699 15.33 4.88 -26.84
CA PHE A 699 15.52 6.21 -26.27
C PHE A 699 15.51 6.10 -24.76
N TYR A 700 16.64 6.40 -24.12
CA TYR A 700 16.84 6.22 -22.69
C TYR A 700 16.82 7.55 -21.94
N GLY A 701 16.00 7.62 -20.89
CA GLY A 701 15.97 8.74 -19.96
C GLY A 701 16.30 8.29 -18.54
N GLU A 702 17.06 9.14 -17.86
CA GLU A 702 17.42 8.97 -16.46
C GLU A 702 17.24 10.29 -15.70
N TYR A 703 16.76 10.18 -14.47
CA TYR A 703 16.71 11.27 -13.51
C TYR A 703 17.26 10.81 -12.17
N TYR A 704 18.16 11.57 -11.59
CA TYR A 704 18.67 11.38 -10.23
C TYR A 704 18.19 12.51 -9.33
N ALA A 705 17.36 12.20 -8.35
CA ALA A 705 16.86 13.14 -7.36
C ALA A 705 17.94 13.42 -6.30
N ARG A 706 18.68 14.50 -6.46
CA ARG A 706 19.76 14.89 -5.55
C ARG A 706 19.21 15.56 -4.30
N THR A 707 19.52 15.00 -3.14
CA THR A 707 19.14 15.51 -1.82
C THR A 707 20.33 15.47 -0.86
N ASN A 708 20.20 16.17 0.27
CA ASN A 708 21.21 16.21 1.30
C ASN A 708 20.84 15.27 2.47
N PRO A 709 21.82 14.62 3.11
CA PRO A 709 21.59 13.89 4.35
C PRO A 709 20.96 14.76 5.43
N LEU A 710 20.23 14.12 6.33
CA LEU A 710 19.68 14.80 7.50
C LEU A 710 20.79 15.48 8.31
N GLY A 711 20.58 16.75 8.67
CA GLY A 711 21.57 17.55 9.40
C GLY A 711 22.78 17.99 8.58
N ALA A 712 22.75 17.92 7.25
CA ALA A 712 23.84 18.39 6.39
C ALA A 712 24.17 19.84 6.65
N ASN A 713 25.46 20.11 6.91
CA ASN A 713 25.97 21.48 7.13
C ASN A 713 26.24 22.18 5.79
N VAL A 714 25.14 22.55 5.11
CA VAL A 714 25.18 23.31 3.86
C VAL A 714 24.23 24.52 3.97
N PRO A 715 24.45 25.60 3.22
CA PRO A 715 23.67 26.83 3.35
C PRO A 715 22.16 26.65 3.10
N ASN A 716 21.79 25.82 2.12
CA ASN A 716 20.40 25.54 1.71
C ASN A 716 20.21 24.03 1.55
N PRO A 717 20.00 23.31 2.65
CA PRO A 717 19.84 21.87 2.55
C PRO A 717 18.54 21.49 1.80
N VAL A 718 18.65 20.55 0.88
CA VAL A 718 17.51 19.98 0.17
C VAL A 718 17.24 18.59 0.75
N SER A 719 16.30 18.52 1.67
CA SER A 719 15.88 17.25 2.28
C SER A 719 15.14 16.35 1.29
N HIS A 720 14.23 16.94 0.51
CA HIS A 720 13.45 16.25 -0.52
C HIS A 720 13.27 17.14 -1.75
N VAL A 721 13.15 16.54 -2.93
CA VAL A 721 13.03 17.27 -4.20
C VAL A 721 11.69 17.99 -4.37
N ALA A 722 10.64 17.49 -3.71
CA ALA A 722 9.33 18.12 -3.66
C ALA A 722 8.54 17.63 -2.44
N TYR A 723 7.56 18.44 -2.03
CA TYR A 723 6.55 18.08 -1.03
C TYR A 723 5.15 18.25 -1.61
N GLY A 724 4.26 17.27 -1.34
CA GLY A 724 2.82 17.46 -1.45
C GLY A 724 2.26 18.06 -0.15
N TYR A 725 1.21 18.86 -0.26
CA TYR A 725 0.51 19.46 0.86
C TYR A 725 -0.97 19.08 0.86
N ALA A 726 -1.56 19.03 2.04
CA ALA A 726 -2.98 18.69 2.19
C ALA A 726 -3.60 19.40 3.38
N THR A 727 -4.87 19.77 3.22
CA THR A 727 -5.78 20.11 4.32
C THR A 727 -7.00 19.20 4.24
N GLN A 728 -7.31 18.50 5.33
CA GLN A 728 -8.52 17.69 5.42
C GLN A 728 -9.40 18.16 6.57
N MET A 729 -10.70 18.03 6.39
CA MET A 729 -11.72 18.45 7.34
C MET A 729 -12.74 17.33 7.56
N CYS A 730 -13.14 17.14 8.81
CA CYS A 730 -14.17 16.21 9.23
C CYS A 730 -15.36 16.97 9.83
N ILE A 731 -16.56 16.66 9.39
CA ILE A 731 -17.83 17.16 9.97
C ILE A 731 -18.57 15.96 10.56
N LEU A 732 -18.97 16.07 11.83
CA LEU A 732 -19.81 15.06 12.46
C LEU A 732 -21.29 15.46 12.43
N ASP A 733 -22.13 14.45 12.37
CA ASP A 733 -23.56 14.60 12.62
C ASP A 733 -23.80 14.90 14.10
N LYS A 734 -24.55 15.94 14.40
CA LYS A 734 -24.77 16.45 15.76
C LYS A 734 -25.52 15.47 16.69
N GLU A 735 -26.38 14.65 16.11
CA GLU A 735 -27.25 13.76 16.87
C GLU A 735 -26.58 12.41 17.12
N THR A 736 -25.91 11.89 16.09
CA THR A 736 -25.36 10.53 16.12
C THR A 736 -23.87 10.47 16.43
N GLY A 737 -23.13 11.58 16.30
CA GLY A 737 -21.67 11.63 16.42
C GLY A 737 -20.95 10.88 15.27
N LYS A 738 -21.67 10.41 14.24
CA LYS A 738 -21.06 9.76 13.09
C LYS A 738 -20.49 10.79 12.12
N ILE A 739 -19.48 10.41 11.37
CA ILE A 739 -18.93 11.27 10.32
C ILE A 739 -20.02 11.49 9.27
N LYS A 740 -20.41 12.73 9.08
CA LYS A 740 -21.34 13.19 8.06
C LYS A 740 -20.63 13.42 6.73
N LYS A 741 -19.48 14.09 6.78
CA LYS A 741 -18.73 14.50 5.59
C LYS A 741 -17.25 14.64 5.87
N MET A 742 -16.43 14.20 4.92
CA MET A 742 -15.01 14.53 4.82
C MET A 742 -14.77 15.44 3.62
N VAL A 743 -14.00 16.50 3.80
CA VAL A 743 -13.52 17.36 2.70
C VAL A 743 -12.01 17.32 2.70
N ALA A 744 -11.41 16.98 1.57
CA ALA A 744 -9.98 16.71 1.47
C ALA A 744 -9.38 17.46 0.27
N ALA A 745 -8.67 18.55 0.54
CA ALA A 745 -7.95 19.33 -0.45
C ALA A 745 -6.48 18.94 -0.48
N HIS A 746 -5.99 18.58 -1.66
CA HIS A 746 -4.61 18.11 -1.86
C HIS A 746 -3.94 18.84 -3.01
N ASP A 747 -2.76 19.41 -2.73
CA ASP A 747 -1.85 19.88 -3.74
C ASP A 747 -1.12 18.71 -4.38
N VAL A 748 -1.22 18.58 -5.68
CA VAL A 748 -0.62 17.52 -6.50
C VAL A 748 0.37 18.06 -7.54
N GLY A 749 0.74 19.34 -7.40
CA GLY A 749 1.45 20.06 -8.45
C GLY A 749 0.58 20.13 -9.71
N LYS A 750 0.90 19.35 -10.74
CA LYS A 750 0.06 19.12 -11.91
C LYS A 750 -0.58 17.74 -11.86
N ALA A 751 -1.90 17.66 -11.83
CA ALA A 751 -2.61 16.40 -11.93
C ALA A 751 -2.40 15.78 -13.33
N ILE A 752 -1.73 14.63 -13.41
CA ILE A 752 -1.57 13.91 -14.69
C ILE A 752 -2.91 13.31 -15.12
N ASN A 753 -3.56 12.58 -14.21
CA ASN A 753 -4.93 12.08 -14.39
C ASN A 753 -5.78 12.49 -13.17
N PRO A 754 -6.58 13.55 -13.27
CA PRO A 754 -7.41 14.01 -12.16
C PRO A 754 -8.35 12.95 -11.58
N LEU A 755 -8.91 12.06 -12.43
CA LEU A 755 -9.77 10.96 -12.00
C LEU A 755 -9.04 9.99 -11.05
N SER A 756 -7.79 9.66 -11.36
CA SER A 756 -6.95 8.81 -10.52
C SER A 756 -6.52 9.53 -9.24
N CYS A 757 -6.21 10.83 -9.30
CA CYS A 757 -5.86 11.64 -8.14
C CYS A 757 -6.99 11.66 -7.10
N GLU A 758 -8.23 11.92 -7.54
CA GLU A 758 -9.40 11.85 -6.66
C GLU A 758 -9.56 10.47 -6.00
N GLY A 759 -9.39 9.39 -6.78
CA GLY A 759 -9.45 8.03 -6.24
C GLY A 759 -8.37 7.73 -5.19
N GLN A 760 -7.17 8.31 -5.34
CA GLN A 760 -6.12 8.19 -4.32
C GLN A 760 -6.49 8.95 -3.04
N ILE A 761 -7.11 10.13 -3.15
CA ILE A 761 -7.56 10.94 -2.02
C ILE A 761 -8.66 10.17 -1.25
N GLU A 762 -9.70 9.74 -1.93
CA GLU A 762 -10.82 9.00 -1.32
C GLU A 762 -10.35 7.73 -0.61
N GLY A 763 -9.47 6.94 -1.26
CA GLY A 763 -8.90 5.73 -0.68
C GLY A 763 -8.02 5.99 0.54
N GLY A 764 -7.22 7.05 0.52
CA GLY A 764 -6.37 7.47 1.65
C GLY A 764 -7.19 7.94 2.85
N VAL A 765 -8.22 8.75 2.60
CA VAL A 765 -9.16 9.22 3.64
C VAL A 765 -9.83 8.03 4.33
N VAL A 766 -10.42 7.10 3.59
CA VAL A 766 -11.11 5.94 4.19
C VAL A 766 -10.15 5.03 4.96
N MET A 767 -8.94 4.80 4.43
CA MET A 767 -7.91 4.04 5.15
C MET A 767 -7.59 4.70 6.50
N SER A 768 -7.42 6.01 6.53
CA SER A 768 -7.07 6.73 7.75
C SER A 768 -8.28 7.00 8.67
N MET A 769 -9.52 6.99 8.15
CA MET A 769 -10.73 6.90 9.00
C MET A 769 -10.70 5.62 9.83
N GLY A 770 -10.32 4.48 9.21
CA GLY A 770 -10.12 3.22 9.92
C GLY A 770 -9.05 3.33 10.99
N TYR A 771 -7.90 3.89 10.66
CA TYR A 771 -6.81 4.13 11.60
C TYR A 771 -7.23 5.01 12.79
N ALA A 772 -8.04 6.03 12.52
CA ALA A 772 -8.54 6.93 13.55
C ALA A 772 -9.58 6.28 14.48
N LEU A 773 -10.41 5.35 13.99
CA LEU A 773 -11.66 5.00 14.68
C LEU A 773 -11.84 3.51 15.01
N THR A 774 -11.35 2.60 14.15
CA THR A 774 -11.81 1.20 14.23
C THR A 774 -10.72 0.16 14.03
N GLU A 775 -9.63 0.48 13.33
CA GLU A 775 -8.63 -0.50 12.96
C GLU A 775 -7.74 -0.86 14.14
N GLN A 776 -7.57 -2.14 14.38
CA GLN A 776 -6.72 -2.70 15.43
C GLN A 776 -5.98 -3.94 14.91
N TYR A 777 -4.73 -4.05 15.32
CA TYR A 777 -3.92 -5.24 15.13
C TYR A 777 -3.35 -5.67 16.48
N PRO A 778 -4.22 -6.24 17.36
CA PRO A 778 -3.83 -6.62 18.71
C PRO A 778 -2.87 -7.81 18.69
N LEU A 779 -1.85 -7.72 19.53
CA LEU A 779 -0.84 -8.75 19.76
C LEU A 779 -0.96 -9.33 21.16
N ASP A 780 -0.87 -10.65 21.28
CA ASP A 780 -0.71 -11.36 22.54
C ASP A 780 0.65 -12.07 22.51
N HIS A 781 1.62 -11.55 23.26
CA HIS A 781 3.00 -12.09 23.28
C HIS A 781 3.56 -12.36 21.87
N GLY A 782 3.53 -11.32 21.00
CA GLY A 782 4.01 -11.38 19.62
C GLY A 782 3.09 -12.14 18.64
N LYS A 783 1.94 -12.65 19.09
CA LYS A 783 0.98 -13.36 18.25
C LYS A 783 -0.20 -12.47 17.87
N PRO A 784 -0.48 -12.27 16.57
CA PRO A 784 -1.70 -11.57 16.14
C PRO A 784 -2.96 -12.34 16.58
N THR A 785 -3.90 -11.63 17.20
CA THR A 785 -5.19 -12.21 17.63
C THR A 785 -6.35 -11.84 16.70
N ALA A 786 -6.18 -10.83 15.84
CA ALA A 786 -7.17 -10.45 14.86
C ALA A 786 -7.20 -11.41 13.65
N LYS A 787 -8.40 -11.62 13.11
CA LYS A 787 -8.64 -12.21 11.79
C LYS A 787 -8.90 -11.08 10.80
N TYR A 788 -8.78 -11.36 9.49
CA TYR A 788 -9.00 -10.35 8.45
C TYR A 788 -10.36 -9.65 8.59
N GLY A 789 -11.41 -10.39 8.91
CA GLY A 789 -12.76 -9.85 9.10
C GLY A 789 -12.96 -9.01 10.38
N THR A 790 -12.02 -9.07 11.33
CA THR A 790 -12.11 -8.37 12.63
C THR A 790 -11.09 -7.23 12.77
N LEU A 791 -10.34 -6.91 11.70
CA LEU A 791 -9.38 -5.79 11.69
C LEU A 791 -10.01 -4.40 11.86
N GLY A 792 -11.34 -4.29 11.74
CA GLY A 792 -12.05 -3.00 11.87
C GLY A 792 -12.11 -2.17 10.58
N LEU A 793 -11.89 -2.78 9.42
CA LEU A 793 -11.94 -2.08 8.13
C LEU A 793 -13.34 -1.53 7.83
N PHE A 794 -13.43 -0.28 7.40
CA PHE A 794 -14.68 0.32 6.94
C PHE A 794 -15.28 -0.44 5.76
N ARG A 795 -16.62 -0.51 5.72
CA ARG A 795 -17.41 -1.15 4.66
C ARG A 795 -18.15 -0.09 3.85
N SER A 796 -18.52 -0.41 2.63
CA SER A 796 -19.17 0.49 1.68
C SER A 796 -20.35 1.28 2.24
N HIS A 797 -21.22 0.64 3.03
CA HIS A 797 -22.43 1.26 3.65
C HIS A 797 -22.11 2.16 4.86
N GLN A 798 -20.87 2.20 5.31
CA GLN A 798 -20.41 3.03 6.43
C GLN A 798 -19.68 4.30 5.97
N ILE A 799 -19.46 4.44 4.66
CA ILE A 799 -18.68 5.55 4.11
C ILE A 799 -19.52 6.82 4.08
N PRO A 800 -19.04 7.92 4.68
CA PRO A 800 -19.70 9.22 4.61
C PRO A 800 -19.55 9.84 3.22
N GLU A 801 -20.14 11.00 3.02
CA GLU A 801 -19.81 11.84 1.88
C GLU A 801 -18.32 12.24 1.94
N ILE A 802 -17.59 12.01 0.83
CA ILE A 802 -16.19 12.42 0.68
C ILE A 802 -16.07 13.36 -0.49
N LYS A 803 -15.66 14.61 -0.22
CA LYS A 803 -15.36 15.60 -1.23
C LYS A 803 -13.85 15.70 -1.43
N ALA A 804 -13.34 15.10 -2.48
CA ALA A 804 -11.96 15.28 -2.92
C ALA A 804 -11.83 16.59 -3.71
N ILE A 805 -10.81 17.40 -3.40
CA ILE A 805 -10.45 18.63 -4.10
C ILE A 805 -8.99 18.51 -4.51
N VAL A 806 -8.74 18.51 -5.81
CA VAL A 806 -7.39 18.48 -6.40
C VAL A 806 -6.95 19.90 -6.68
N ILE A 807 -5.82 20.31 -6.11
CA ILE A 807 -5.20 21.62 -6.32
C ILE A 807 -4.02 21.44 -7.28
N ASP A 808 -4.08 22.11 -8.42
CA ASP A 808 -2.96 22.26 -9.35
C ASP A 808 -2.13 23.48 -8.92
N LYS A 809 -0.94 23.26 -8.32
CA LYS A 809 -0.01 24.35 -7.97
C LYS A 809 1.21 24.29 -8.89
N PRO A 810 1.30 25.18 -9.87
CA PRO A 810 2.43 25.21 -10.80
C PRO A 810 3.72 25.66 -10.11
N GLY A 811 4.86 25.30 -10.68
CA GLY A 811 6.18 25.76 -10.22
C GLY A 811 7.27 24.71 -10.28
N LEU A 812 6.92 23.44 -10.22
CA LEU A 812 7.87 22.34 -10.34
C LEU A 812 8.22 22.08 -11.83
N ASN A 813 9.51 22.09 -12.16
CA ASN A 813 10.01 21.85 -13.54
C ASN A 813 10.39 20.40 -13.81
N LEU A 814 9.79 19.44 -13.10
CA LEU A 814 10.02 18.00 -13.25
C LEU A 814 8.69 17.29 -13.55
N ALA A 815 8.71 16.22 -14.31
CA ALA A 815 7.56 15.35 -14.59
C ALA A 815 6.28 16.13 -14.97
N ASN A 816 6.39 17.14 -15.85
CA ASN A 816 5.30 18.06 -16.23
C ASN A 816 4.66 18.81 -15.04
N GLY A 817 5.38 18.97 -13.94
CA GLY A 817 4.93 19.66 -12.74
C GLY A 817 4.22 18.77 -11.70
N ALA A 818 4.18 17.46 -11.92
CA ALA A 818 3.45 16.53 -11.05
C ALA A 818 4.20 16.22 -9.76
N ILE A 819 3.47 16.18 -8.64
CA ILE A 819 3.94 15.72 -7.33
C ILE A 819 3.20 14.43 -6.98
N GLY A 820 3.91 13.44 -6.39
CA GLY A 820 3.30 12.19 -5.98
C GLY A 820 2.33 12.35 -4.81
N ILE A 821 1.15 11.70 -4.87
CA ILE A 821 0.10 11.78 -3.85
C ILE A 821 -0.21 10.45 -3.15
N GLY A 822 0.62 9.45 -3.33
CA GLY A 822 0.34 8.10 -2.82
C GLY A 822 0.13 8.04 -1.31
N GLU A 823 0.87 8.82 -0.53
CA GLU A 823 0.90 8.75 0.94
C GLU A 823 0.18 9.90 1.63
N ILE A 824 0.32 11.14 1.14
CA ILE A 824 -0.21 12.36 1.78
C ILE A 824 -1.72 12.26 2.07
N THR A 825 -2.43 11.53 1.24
CA THR A 825 -3.90 11.37 1.30
C THR A 825 -4.40 10.71 2.60
N SER A 826 -3.54 9.97 3.31
CA SER A 826 -3.87 9.29 4.56
C SER A 826 -3.31 9.98 5.82
N ILE A 827 -2.68 11.14 5.69
CA ILE A 827 -1.91 11.72 6.81
C ILE A 827 -2.79 12.61 7.70
N PRO A 828 -3.48 13.68 7.23
CA PRO A 828 -4.17 14.61 8.13
C PRO A 828 -5.56 14.13 8.58
N THR A 829 -6.03 12.97 8.15
CA THR A 829 -7.38 12.47 8.44
C THR A 829 -7.62 12.24 9.93
N ALA A 830 -6.70 11.53 10.61
CA ALA A 830 -6.88 11.16 12.01
C ALA A 830 -6.95 12.38 12.95
N PRO A 831 -6.04 13.38 12.87
CA PRO A 831 -6.15 14.57 13.72
C PRO A 831 -7.37 15.45 13.36
N ALA A 832 -7.82 15.49 12.10
CA ALA A 832 -9.06 16.17 11.73
C ALA A 832 -10.28 15.53 12.39
N ILE A 833 -10.34 14.21 12.43
CA ILE A 833 -11.41 13.46 13.11
C ILE A 833 -11.34 13.66 14.63
N ALA A 834 -10.15 13.59 15.23
CA ALA A 834 -9.97 13.81 16.67
C ALA A 834 -10.47 15.19 17.11
N GLN A 835 -10.17 16.23 16.34
CA GLN A 835 -10.67 17.58 16.59
C GLN A 835 -12.19 17.68 16.45
N ALA A 836 -12.77 17.03 15.44
CA ALA A 836 -14.24 17.04 15.28
C ALA A 836 -14.94 16.40 16.49
N TYR A 837 -14.39 15.31 17.02
CA TYR A 837 -14.90 14.69 18.26
C TYR A 837 -14.72 15.60 19.48
N TYR A 838 -13.56 16.27 19.60
CA TYR A 838 -13.39 17.26 20.67
C TYR A 838 -14.45 18.38 20.61
N ARG A 839 -14.81 18.84 19.41
CA ARG A 839 -15.90 19.81 19.24
C ARG A 839 -17.30 19.22 19.50
N TYR A 840 -17.44 17.91 19.40
CA TYR A 840 -18.70 17.21 19.63
C TYR A 840 -18.99 17.00 21.14
N ASP A 841 -18.00 16.51 21.89
CA ASP A 841 -18.19 16.05 23.29
C ASP A 841 -17.22 16.68 24.30
N GLY A 842 -16.26 17.48 23.86
CA GLY A 842 -15.26 18.13 24.72
C GLY A 842 -14.16 17.22 25.25
N GLU A 843 -14.13 15.94 24.85
CA GLU A 843 -13.11 14.99 25.29
C GLU A 843 -11.85 15.07 24.44
N ARG A 844 -10.69 15.30 25.08
CA ARG A 844 -9.37 15.30 24.43
C ARG A 844 -8.80 13.91 24.36
N ARG A 845 -8.62 13.40 23.14
CA ARG A 845 -8.11 12.06 22.86
C ARG A 845 -6.68 12.11 22.39
N ARG A 846 -5.81 11.31 23.00
CA ARG A 846 -4.34 11.28 22.77
C ARG A 846 -3.84 9.95 22.18
N SER A 847 -4.73 8.99 22.02
CA SER A 847 -4.39 7.68 21.45
C SER A 847 -5.31 7.30 20.31
N LEU A 848 -4.78 6.50 19.37
CA LEU A 848 -5.56 5.91 18.30
C LEU A 848 -5.70 4.39 18.52
N PRO A 849 -6.81 3.77 18.03
CA PRO A 849 -8.01 4.41 17.55
C PRO A 849 -8.74 5.14 18.69
N LEU A 850 -9.42 6.25 18.34
CA LEU A 850 -10.12 7.12 19.32
C LEU A 850 -11.15 6.35 20.12
N ASP A 851 -11.13 6.51 21.45
CA ASP A 851 -12.11 5.93 22.36
C ASP A 851 -13.43 6.74 22.39
N HIS A 852 -14.49 6.13 22.94
CA HIS A 852 -15.80 6.75 23.15
C HIS A 852 -16.40 7.37 21.88
N THR A 853 -16.28 6.66 20.75
CA THR A 853 -16.90 7.07 19.49
C THR A 853 -18.01 6.11 19.09
N PRO A 854 -18.99 6.52 18.24
CA PRO A 854 -20.04 5.63 17.75
C PRO A 854 -19.56 4.43 16.94
N TYR A 855 -18.30 4.43 16.54
CA TYR A 855 -17.66 3.37 15.73
C TYR A 855 -16.97 2.30 16.59
N LYS A 856 -16.59 2.63 17.81
CA LYS A 856 -15.95 1.70 18.75
C LYS A 856 -17.03 1.17 19.70
N LYS A 857 -17.25 -0.16 19.66
CA LYS A 857 -18.19 -0.83 20.57
C LYS A 857 -17.56 -1.10 21.92
#